data_1a32c037ef5801c25cb20c81f3d0d0da
#
_entry.id   1a32c037ef5801c25cb20c81f3d0d0da
#
_cell.length_a   1.000
_cell.length_b   1.000
_cell.length_c   1.000
_cell.angle_alpha   90.00
_cell.angle_beta   90.00
_cell.angle_gamma   90.00
#
_symmetry.space_group_name_H-M   'P 1'
#
loop_
_entity.id
_entity.type
_entity.pdbx_description
1 polymer ?
#
loop_
_entity_poly.entity_id
_entity_poly.type
_entity_poly.pdbx_seq_one_letter_code
_entity_poly.pdbx_strand_id
1 'polypeptide(L)'
;MSSSPAPRRFTLIAIALAALVAPLLTTTPSVAADDALARDSMSRTVASGWGASLDGGRYAVVPTRAGAVSRGTATLTVAGAGRSARALLPSVATAANVVSRIDVRLPRLPKSGSTVYASHLVRATSTSGYAARVIVRSNGRADLEIARSAGMSFTTLARTALPFRVKAGESVRIRAAVSGAGRTVTVSASAWRASATQPATWMLRTADTSASRVRTAGSVGAFVYASGAGAVMPVSFDNLSSRRTSAAPAPSPVPTPKPTATATPKPTPKPTATATPKPTPTPTATAEPSPTGQGAVRVDYPGKRGDVGAAAPGTLAYPVPAGAIFVAPSGKDSAPGTKSQPVKTIERAVELAKNHGTVVLRKGSYHQSVFVIPRTGITIQPYPNEEVWLDGAEVVSGWQQSGSVWVKSGWTTFFDSSPTYAKGKPDGTQPGWQWLDPKKPMAAHPDQIWIDGKPLTQVGSRSAVTAGTFYVDRSGKALVIGSNPSGKKVEASTLSKALTIRATDAEIRGIGIRRYATSVPEMGTVTADQPRITLTDVTIRDNATTGFYTWASNVTLTRVTVANNGLLGAGASQSDGLTVKGMLSVNNNSQGFNRAPVSGALKVTRARGIQVTDSSFIDNKGQGPWFDESVYDLTFTDNDVSGNTGYGLVVELSDKAVIANNLVAGSGKAGILIANSGNAAVWNNTLSDNASGSVYITQDERRASNTSLPGHDPRRPNPDPTVPWTVRNVVVSNNVISEAQGDCVVCVNDWSREFTGAKMVTESGGNVYHRSRASDTSNFAQWAQAGNGNQRHASFSAYVSATGRDKTSRAVDGAAVLSSELKLLSTMRSAQSSNASPVPAAVAAKSALTAGAKVIGAQSR
;
A
#
# COMPACT_ATOMS: atom_id res chain seq x y z
N MET A 1 -63.77 -18.06 2.66
CA MET A 1 -63.18 -16.76 2.99
C MET A 1 -62.09 -17.02 3.99
N SER A 2 -60.87 -17.31 3.54
CA SER A 2 -59.67 -17.37 4.35
C SER A 2 -58.51 -17.25 3.39
N SER A 3 -57.92 -16.08 3.36
CA SER A 3 -56.74 -15.75 2.56
C SER A 3 -55.49 -16.19 3.30
N SER A 4 -54.81 -17.16 2.75
CA SER A 4 -53.44 -17.56 3.12
C SER A 4 -52.44 -16.55 2.57
N PRO A 5 -51.42 -16.14 3.30
CA PRO A 5 -50.38 -15.28 2.73
C PRO A 5 -49.33 -16.08 1.97
N ALA A 6 -49.06 -15.63 0.78
CA ALA A 6 -48.03 -16.17 -0.11
C ALA A 6 -46.59 -15.97 0.43
N PRO A 7 -45.66 -16.85 0.10
CA PRO A 7 -44.27 -16.73 0.54
C PRO A 7 -43.54 -15.63 -0.22
N ARG A 8 -42.83 -14.78 0.52
CA ARG A 8 -41.90 -13.77 -0.04
C ARG A 8 -40.77 -14.45 -0.82
N ARG A 9 -40.82 -14.30 -2.12
CA ARG A 9 -39.74 -14.65 -3.02
C ARG A 9 -38.59 -13.68 -2.81
N PHE A 10 -37.43 -14.16 -2.43
CA PHE A 10 -36.18 -13.45 -2.56
C PHE A 10 -35.86 -13.37 -4.04
N THR A 11 -35.93 -12.17 -4.59
CA THR A 11 -35.55 -11.88 -5.98
C THR A 11 -34.02 -11.92 -6.07
N LEU A 12 -33.51 -12.92 -6.77
CA LEU A 12 -32.14 -12.90 -7.31
C LEU A 12 -32.07 -11.79 -8.37
N ILE A 13 -31.31 -10.75 -8.11
CA ILE A 13 -30.98 -9.76 -9.12
C ILE A 13 -29.87 -10.35 -9.97
N ALA A 14 -30.26 -10.88 -11.13
CA ALA A 14 -29.34 -11.14 -12.22
C ALA A 14 -28.90 -9.78 -12.78
N ILE A 15 -27.60 -9.47 -12.73
CA ILE A 15 -27.03 -8.26 -13.34
C ILE A 15 -27.00 -8.50 -14.85
N ALA A 16 -28.00 -7.94 -15.54
CA ALA A 16 -27.93 -7.79 -17.00
C ALA A 16 -26.92 -6.68 -17.31
N LEU A 17 -25.83 -7.03 -17.98
CA LEU A 17 -24.87 -6.12 -18.55
C LEU A 17 -25.54 -5.40 -19.73
N ALA A 18 -25.99 -4.17 -19.53
CA ALA A 18 -26.35 -3.27 -20.63
C ALA A 18 -25.04 -2.82 -21.31
N ALA A 19 -24.79 -3.33 -22.49
CA ALA A 19 -23.72 -2.89 -23.36
C ALA A 19 -24.02 -1.47 -23.84
N LEU A 20 -23.37 -0.48 -23.24
CA LEU A 20 -23.24 0.86 -23.83
C LEU A 20 -22.06 0.82 -24.80
N VAL A 21 -22.36 0.92 -26.08
CA VAL A 21 -21.35 1.12 -27.14
C VAL A 21 -20.71 2.49 -26.92
N ALA A 22 -19.50 2.52 -26.36
CA ALA A 22 -18.62 3.67 -26.41
C ALA A 22 -17.51 3.39 -27.47
N PRO A 23 -17.06 4.42 -28.20
CA PRO A 23 -16.12 4.21 -29.31
C PRO A 23 -14.81 3.62 -28.82
N LEU A 24 -14.26 2.70 -29.59
CA LEU A 24 -12.95 2.08 -29.40
C LEU A 24 -11.87 3.17 -29.25
N LEU A 25 -11.57 3.53 -28.03
CA LEU A 25 -10.28 4.11 -27.67
C LEU A 25 -9.29 2.93 -27.61
N THR A 26 -8.45 2.84 -28.63
CA THR A 26 -7.32 1.92 -28.67
C THR A 26 -6.51 2.11 -27.38
N THR A 27 -6.63 1.16 -26.48
CA THR A 27 -5.83 1.10 -25.26
C THR A 27 -4.38 0.83 -25.65
N THR A 28 -3.55 1.87 -25.55
CA THR A 28 -2.11 1.63 -25.39
C THR A 28 -1.93 0.78 -24.13
N PRO A 29 -1.05 -0.25 -24.14
CA PRO A 29 -0.86 -1.09 -22.98
C PRO A 29 -0.54 -0.23 -21.74
N SER A 30 -1.34 -0.36 -20.70
CA SER A 30 -1.10 0.31 -19.41
C SER A 30 0.20 -0.25 -18.85
N VAL A 31 1.18 0.60 -18.75
CA VAL A 31 2.46 0.28 -18.12
C VAL A 31 2.25 0.15 -16.63
N ALA A 32 2.77 -0.91 -16.04
CA ALA A 32 2.73 -1.18 -14.62
C ALA A 32 3.10 0.07 -13.79
N ALA A 33 2.34 0.35 -12.74
CA ALA A 33 2.48 1.54 -11.90
C ALA A 33 3.85 1.65 -11.18
N ASP A 34 4.55 0.53 -11.02
CA ASP A 34 5.83 0.45 -10.30
C ASP A 34 7.03 1.07 -11.04
N ASP A 35 6.92 1.30 -12.34
CA ASP A 35 7.96 1.94 -13.15
C ASP A 35 7.75 3.45 -13.33
N ALA A 36 6.65 4.00 -12.86
CA ALA A 36 6.33 5.41 -13.02
C ALA A 36 7.27 6.28 -12.16
N LEU A 37 7.97 7.23 -12.82
CA LEU A 37 8.85 8.21 -12.16
C LEU A 37 8.16 9.56 -12.00
N ALA A 38 7.34 9.97 -12.96
CA ALA A 38 6.61 11.22 -12.93
C ALA A 38 5.41 11.19 -13.87
N ARG A 39 4.32 11.80 -13.43
CA ARG A 39 3.13 12.09 -14.25
C ARG A 39 2.66 13.50 -13.93
N ASP A 40 2.27 14.24 -14.96
CA ASP A 40 1.72 15.56 -14.79
C ASP A 40 0.82 15.95 -15.97
N SER A 41 -0.46 16.11 -15.69
CA SER A 41 -1.49 16.61 -16.61
C SER A 41 -1.66 18.13 -16.52
N MET A 42 -0.78 18.81 -15.82
CA MET A 42 -0.80 20.28 -15.63
C MET A 42 -2.14 20.84 -15.14
N SER A 43 -2.95 20.03 -14.43
CA SER A 43 -4.34 20.35 -14.01
C SER A 43 -4.43 21.34 -12.84
N ARG A 44 -3.62 22.36 -12.83
CA ARG A 44 -3.54 23.41 -11.80
C ARG A 44 -3.42 24.80 -12.42
N THR A 45 -3.45 25.84 -11.59
CA THR A 45 -3.14 27.21 -11.98
C THR A 45 -1.98 27.73 -11.15
N VAL A 46 -0.92 28.21 -11.82
CA VAL A 46 0.29 28.77 -11.20
C VAL A 46 0.71 29.98 -12.02
N ALA A 47 0.66 31.16 -11.43
CA ALA A 47 0.97 32.40 -12.11
C ALA A 47 2.45 32.55 -12.47
N SER A 48 3.37 31.96 -11.70
CA SER A 48 4.82 32.03 -11.93
C SER A 48 5.47 30.70 -11.59
N GLY A 49 6.25 30.13 -12.51
CA GLY A 49 6.77 28.77 -12.44
C GLY A 49 5.74 27.72 -12.87
N TRP A 50 6.03 26.43 -12.60
CA TRP A 50 5.12 25.31 -12.93
C TRP A 50 4.51 24.64 -11.71
N GLY A 51 4.90 25.03 -10.47
CA GLY A 51 4.41 24.42 -9.23
C GLY A 51 4.89 22.99 -9.03
N ALA A 52 4.09 22.19 -8.36
CA ALA A 52 4.37 20.76 -8.12
C ALA A 52 3.66 19.90 -9.16
N SER A 53 4.29 18.78 -9.58
CA SER A 53 3.68 17.74 -10.40
C SER A 53 2.63 16.95 -9.61
N LEU A 54 1.87 16.10 -10.29
CA LEU A 54 0.89 15.22 -9.65
C LEU A 54 1.53 14.23 -8.65
N ASP A 55 2.77 13.85 -8.91
CA ASP A 55 3.53 12.94 -8.02
C ASP A 55 4.31 13.70 -6.92
N GLY A 56 3.99 14.98 -6.68
CA GLY A 56 4.47 15.80 -5.55
C GLY A 56 5.81 16.52 -5.76
N GLY A 57 6.51 16.29 -6.87
CA GLY A 57 7.77 16.96 -7.18
C GLY A 57 7.58 18.39 -7.68
N ARG A 58 8.35 19.34 -7.16
CA ARG A 58 8.26 20.74 -7.58
C ARG A 58 9.18 21.01 -8.77
N TYR A 59 8.66 21.72 -9.80
CA TYR A 59 9.45 22.14 -10.95
C TYR A 59 10.40 23.29 -10.62
N ALA A 60 11.66 23.14 -11.02
CA ALA A 60 12.62 24.23 -11.08
C ALA A 60 12.54 24.89 -12.46
N VAL A 61 11.95 26.08 -12.53
CA VAL A 61 11.79 26.85 -13.77
C VAL A 61 12.82 27.98 -13.81
N VAL A 62 13.55 28.10 -14.93
CA VAL A 62 14.59 29.12 -15.10
C VAL A 62 14.41 29.82 -16.46
N PRO A 63 14.26 31.15 -16.47
CA PRO A 63 13.91 32.01 -15.33
C PRO A 63 12.48 31.73 -14.83
N THR A 64 12.24 31.84 -13.53
CA THR A 64 10.96 31.45 -12.92
C THR A 64 9.77 32.14 -13.60
N ARG A 65 9.87 33.44 -13.88
CA ARG A 65 8.84 34.24 -14.56
C ARG A 65 8.53 33.81 -15.99
N ALA A 66 9.37 32.95 -16.61
CA ALA A 66 9.11 32.43 -17.93
C ALA A 66 8.06 31.29 -17.94
N GLY A 67 7.79 30.70 -16.78
CA GLY A 67 6.84 29.62 -16.63
C GLY A 67 5.52 30.06 -16.01
N ALA A 68 4.42 29.48 -16.45
CA ALA A 68 3.09 29.58 -15.83
C ALA A 68 2.31 28.30 -16.14
N VAL A 69 1.28 28.01 -15.33
CA VAL A 69 0.32 26.92 -15.60
C VAL A 69 -1.09 27.50 -15.53
N SER A 70 -1.88 27.29 -16.56
CA SER A 70 -3.28 27.70 -16.56
C SER A 70 -4.12 26.79 -17.45
N ARG A 71 -5.39 26.58 -17.07
CA ARG A 71 -6.36 25.77 -17.84
C ARG A 71 -5.81 24.41 -18.29
N GLY A 72 -5.10 23.71 -17.39
CA GLY A 72 -4.56 22.39 -17.68
C GLY A 72 -3.34 22.39 -18.62
N THR A 73 -2.62 23.49 -18.78
CA THR A 73 -1.49 23.59 -19.68
C THR A 73 -0.36 24.39 -19.04
N ALA A 74 0.85 23.86 -19.04
CA ALA A 74 2.06 24.57 -18.64
C ALA A 74 2.66 25.32 -19.82
N THR A 75 3.18 26.52 -19.60
CA THR A 75 3.86 27.32 -20.63
C THR A 75 5.27 27.64 -20.22
N LEU A 76 6.19 27.66 -21.21
CA LEU A 76 7.48 28.35 -21.12
C LEU A 76 7.49 29.46 -22.18
N THR A 77 7.66 30.69 -21.74
CA THR A 77 7.67 31.85 -22.61
C THR A 77 9.11 32.33 -22.84
N VAL A 78 9.52 32.35 -24.11
CA VAL A 78 10.82 32.92 -24.52
C VAL A 78 10.65 34.37 -24.86
N ALA A 79 11.40 35.24 -24.16
CA ALA A 79 11.21 36.70 -24.20
C ALA A 79 11.90 37.40 -25.39
N GLY A 80 12.36 36.62 -26.40
CA GLY A 80 13.04 37.22 -27.59
C GLY A 80 14.04 36.28 -28.26
N ALA A 81 14.73 36.79 -29.28
CA ALA A 81 15.77 36.08 -30.01
C ALA A 81 16.94 35.71 -29.12
N GLY A 82 17.48 34.51 -29.29
CA GLY A 82 18.64 34.04 -28.53
C GLY A 82 18.34 33.70 -27.07
N ARG A 83 17.07 33.81 -26.66
CA ARG A 83 16.61 33.50 -25.29
C ARG A 83 16.11 32.08 -25.16
N SER A 84 16.14 31.57 -23.95
CA SER A 84 15.65 30.23 -23.60
C SER A 84 14.97 30.22 -22.24
N ALA A 85 14.15 29.19 -22.02
CA ALA A 85 13.55 28.89 -20.74
C ALA A 85 13.56 27.38 -20.51
N ARG A 86 13.67 26.95 -19.25
CA ARG A 86 13.74 25.55 -18.85
C ARG A 86 12.86 25.27 -17.63
N ALA A 87 12.24 24.10 -17.62
CA ALA A 87 11.56 23.54 -16.45
C ALA A 87 12.10 22.12 -16.21
N LEU A 88 12.68 21.85 -15.06
CA LEU A 88 13.12 20.53 -14.62
C LEU A 88 12.30 20.09 -13.42
N LEU A 89 12.11 18.78 -13.27
CA LEU A 89 11.45 18.15 -12.14
C LEU A 89 12.49 17.36 -11.29
N PRO A 90 13.28 18.03 -10.41
CA PRO A 90 14.46 17.44 -9.77
C PRO A 90 14.17 16.26 -8.86
N SER A 91 13.00 16.24 -8.20
CA SER A 91 12.62 15.21 -7.24
C SER A 91 12.43 13.80 -7.85
N VAL A 92 12.42 13.70 -9.17
CA VAL A 92 12.22 12.42 -9.89
C VAL A 92 13.52 11.87 -10.47
N ALA A 93 14.63 12.48 -10.19
CA ALA A 93 15.95 12.26 -10.77
C ALA A 93 16.66 10.98 -10.30
N THR A 94 15.99 9.85 -10.15
CA THR A 94 16.64 8.64 -9.60
C THR A 94 16.86 7.51 -10.61
N ALA A 95 16.57 7.72 -11.92
CA ALA A 95 16.73 6.68 -12.91
C ALA A 95 17.81 7.02 -13.94
N ALA A 96 18.79 6.11 -14.10
CA ALA A 96 19.72 6.14 -15.20
C ALA A 96 19.11 5.65 -16.52
N ASN A 97 18.13 4.75 -16.43
CA ASN A 97 17.37 4.25 -17.58
C ASN A 97 15.93 4.78 -17.49
N VAL A 98 15.54 5.58 -18.45
CA VAL A 98 14.24 6.26 -18.44
C VAL A 98 13.63 6.28 -19.84
N VAL A 99 12.32 6.07 -19.90
CA VAL A 99 11.50 6.48 -21.04
C VAL A 99 10.50 7.52 -20.57
N SER A 100 10.39 8.59 -21.32
CA SER A 100 9.53 9.71 -20.94
C SER A 100 8.87 10.32 -22.18
N ARG A 101 7.69 10.92 -21.99
CA ARG A 101 6.94 11.62 -23.03
C ARG A 101 6.33 12.90 -22.50
N ILE A 102 6.14 13.88 -23.39
CA ILE A 102 5.48 15.15 -23.13
C ILE A 102 4.79 15.64 -24.40
N ASP A 103 3.69 16.32 -24.27
CA ASP A 103 3.02 17.00 -25.37
C ASP A 103 3.52 18.44 -25.45
N VAL A 104 3.81 18.89 -26.67
CA VAL A 104 4.28 20.23 -26.97
C VAL A 104 3.34 20.91 -27.97
N ARG A 105 2.96 22.14 -27.74
CA ARG A 105 2.08 22.92 -28.62
C ARG A 105 2.63 24.34 -28.78
N LEU A 106 2.76 24.77 -30.04
CA LEU A 106 3.08 26.15 -30.37
C LEU A 106 1.78 26.86 -30.74
N PRO A 107 1.34 27.89 -30.00
CA PRO A 107 0.09 28.61 -30.31
C PRO A 107 0.13 29.33 -31.67
N ARG A 108 1.34 29.64 -32.16
CA ARG A 108 1.60 30.17 -33.48
C ARG A 108 2.94 29.65 -34.01
N LEU A 109 3.13 29.65 -35.32
CA LEU A 109 4.42 29.32 -35.92
C LEU A 109 5.41 30.47 -35.72
N PRO A 110 6.74 30.18 -35.71
CA PRO A 110 7.77 31.20 -35.71
C PRO A 110 7.63 32.16 -36.88
N LYS A 111 8.07 33.41 -36.71
CA LYS A 111 8.15 34.38 -37.81
C LYS A 111 9.21 33.93 -38.84
N SER A 112 9.13 34.48 -40.07
CA SER A 112 10.15 34.26 -41.12
C SER A 112 11.56 34.55 -40.57
N GLY A 113 12.51 33.71 -40.89
CA GLY A 113 13.88 33.81 -40.38
C GLY A 113 14.10 33.33 -38.94
N SER A 114 13.02 32.90 -38.25
CA SER A 114 13.08 32.37 -36.88
C SER A 114 12.82 30.87 -36.81
N THR A 115 13.39 30.22 -35.81
CA THR A 115 13.19 28.80 -35.49
C THR A 115 12.95 28.62 -34.00
N VAL A 116 12.01 27.79 -33.63
CA VAL A 116 11.73 27.40 -32.23
C VAL A 116 12.19 25.97 -32.02
N TYR A 117 12.94 25.77 -30.95
CA TYR A 117 13.42 24.49 -30.45
C TYR A 117 12.62 24.14 -29.18
N ALA A 118 11.65 23.26 -29.31
CA ALA A 118 10.87 22.75 -28.20
C ALA A 118 11.39 21.37 -27.82
N SER A 119 11.85 21.22 -26.59
CA SER A 119 12.64 20.05 -26.17
C SER A 119 12.02 19.36 -24.99
N HIS A 120 12.01 18.04 -25.02
CA HIS A 120 11.80 17.17 -23.87
C HIS A 120 13.15 16.72 -23.34
N LEU A 121 13.41 17.04 -22.07
CA LEU A 121 14.66 16.72 -21.40
C LEU A 121 14.55 15.40 -20.67
N VAL A 122 15.59 14.56 -20.77
CA VAL A 122 15.71 13.29 -20.06
C VAL A 122 17.10 13.13 -19.49
N ARG A 123 17.24 12.48 -18.34
CA ARG A 123 18.48 12.34 -17.60
C ARG A 123 19.17 13.71 -17.45
N ALA A 124 18.38 14.75 -17.16
CA ALA A 124 18.84 16.13 -17.14
C ALA A 124 19.12 16.63 -15.70
N THR A 125 20.21 17.36 -15.57
CA THR A 125 20.56 18.15 -14.37
C THR A 125 20.55 19.63 -14.75
N SER A 126 20.97 20.52 -13.83
CA SER A 126 21.19 21.93 -14.15
C SER A 126 22.30 22.14 -15.19
N THR A 127 23.25 21.22 -15.29
CA THR A 127 24.47 21.37 -16.12
C THR A 127 24.59 20.38 -17.27
N SER A 128 23.85 19.26 -17.27
CA SER A 128 24.00 18.21 -18.28
C SER A 128 22.70 17.45 -18.50
N GLY A 129 22.57 16.74 -19.62
CA GLY A 129 21.39 15.90 -19.90
C GLY A 129 21.34 15.50 -21.37
N TYR A 130 20.21 14.84 -21.74
CA TYR A 130 19.84 14.60 -23.14
C TYR A 130 18.51 15.26 -23.42
N ALA A 131 18.30 15.63 -24.69
CA ALA A 131 17.08 16.25 -25.17
C ALA A 131 16.59 15.56 -26.44
N ALA A 132 15.30 15.27 -26.50
CA ALA A 132 14.58 15.06 -27.76
C ALA A 132 13.95 16.39 -28.15
N ARG A 133 14.34 16.97 -29.28
CA ARG A 133 13.99 18.32 -29.68
C ARG A 133 13.19 18.31 -30.95
N VAL A 134 12.02 18.95 -30.94
CA VAL A 134 11.26 19.29 -32.16
C VAL A 134 11.64 20.72 -32.55
N ILE A 135 12.23 20.85 -33.74
CA ILE A 135 12.77 22.10 -34.26
C ILE A 135 11.81 22.60 -35.33
N VAL A 136 11.04 23.63 -35.05
CA VAL A 136 9.96 24.13 -35.90
C VAL A 136 10.36 25.42 -36.59
N ARG A 137 10.24 25.43 -37.94
CA ARG A 137 10.49 26.61 -38.79
C ARG A 137 9.21 27.38 -39.08
N SER A 138 9.32 28.59 -39.63
CA SER A 138 8.20 29.49 -39.95
C SER A 138 7.16 28.87 -40.90
N ASN A 139 7.58 28.00 -41.79
CA ASN A 139 6.70 27.31 -42.73
C ASN A 139 6.10 25.98 -42.18
N GLY A 140 6.27 25.71 -40.89
CA GLY A 140 5.81 24.51 -40.19
C GLY A 140 6.63 23.23 -40.50
N ARG A 141 7.65 23.28 -41.37
CA ARG A 141 8.59 22.14 -41.47
C ARG A 141 9.31 21.98 -40.16
N ALA A 142 9.47 20.76 -39.70
CA ALA A 142 10.08 20.47 -38.44
C ALA A 142 11.01 19.25 -38.52
N ASP A 143 12.03 19.25 -37.68
CA ASP A 143 12.93 18.13 -37.51
C ASP A 143 12.80 17.59 -36.06
N LEU A 144 13.08 16.30 -35.89
CA LEU A 144 13.35 15.67 -34.62
C LEU A 144 14.85 15.54 -34.46
N GLU A 145 15.38 15.93 -33.30
CA GLU A 145 16.79 15.87 -33.00
C GLU A 145 17.02 15.22 -31.63
N ILE A 146 18.02 14.36 -31.53
CA ILE A 146 18.61 13.95 -30.25
C ILE A 146 19.84 14.81 -30.02
N ALA A 147 19.91 15.48 -28.88
CA ALA A 147 21.06 16.30 -28.51
C ALA A 147 21.49 16.02 -27.07
N ARG A 148 22.80 16.17 -26.80
CA ARG A 148 23.37 16.24 -25.45
C ARG A 148 23.43 17.69 -25.00
N SER A 149 22.96 18.00 -23.80
CA SER A 149 23.02 19.32 -23.23
C SER A 149 24.24 19.46 -22.30
N ALA A 150 24.87 20.62 -22.37
CA ALA A 150 25.88 21.13 -21.43
C ALA A 150 25.41 22.52 -20.97
N GLY A 151 24.76 22.59 -19.79
CA GLY A 151 24.06 23.81 -19.37
C GLY A 151 22.92 24.14 -20.33
N MET A 152 23.00 25.31 -20.97
CA MET A 152 22.02 25.79 -21.95
C MET A 152 22.46 25.52 -23.39
N SER A 153 23.63 24.94 -23.64
CA SER A 153 24.16 24.56 -24.94
C SER A 153 23.80 23.12 -25.29
N PHE A 154 23.67 22.85 -26.58
CA PHE A 154 23.29 21.52 -27.09
C PHE A 154 24.21 21.07 -28.21
N THR A 155 24.69 19.83 -28.11
CA THR A 155 25.46 19.16 -29.18
C THR A 155 24.53 18.14 -29.83
N THR A 156 24.26 18.26 -31.11
CA THR A 156 23.48 17.33 -31.92
C THR A 156 24.17 15.96 -31.98
N LEU A 157 23.44 14.91 -31.65
CA LEU A 157 23.90 13.52 -31.76
C LEU A 157 23.24 12.79 -32.94
N ALA A 158 21.98 13.09 -33.24
CA ALA A 158 21.25 12.56 -34.38
C ALA A 158 20.10 13.50 -34.75
N ARG A 159 19.71 13.54 -36.06
CA ARG A 159 18.63 14.40 -36.54
C ARG A 159 17.91 13.77 -37.72
N THR A 160 16.62 13.97 -37.86
CA THR A 160 15.79 13.57 -39.02
C THR A 160 14.64 14.57 -39.20
N ALA A 161 14.19 14.73 -40.44
CA ALA A 161 12.98 15.51 -40.72
C ALA A 161 11.73 14.78 -40.22
N LEU A 162 10.78 15.52 -39.66
CA LEU A 162 9.46 14.96 -39.37
C LEU A 162 8.66 14.75 -40.64
N PRO A 163 7.93 13.63 -40.78
CA PRO A 163 7.15 13.31 -41.96
C PRO A 163 5.88 14.17 -42.14
N PHE A 164 5.72 15.18 -41.27
CA PHE A 164 4.58 16.09 -41.28
C PHE A 164 5.01 17.54 -40.97
N ARG A 165 4.17 18.50 -41.34
CA ARG A 165 4.33 19.89 -40.92
C ARG A 165 3.59 20.12 -39.62
N VAL A 166 4.22 20.82 -38.68
CA VAL A 166 3.58 21.30 -37.44
C VAL A 166 2.67 22.47 -37.79
N LYS A 167 1.44 22.46 -37.29
CA LYS A 167 0.49 23.56 -37.45
C LYS A 167 0.40 24.37 -36.16
N ALA A 168 0.04 25.65 -36.28
CA ALA A 168 -0.25 26.47 -35.09
C ALA A 168 -1.40 25.86 -34.30
N GLY A 169 -1.23 25.79 -32.99
CA GLY A 169 -2.22 25.19 -32.08
C GLY A 169 -2.28 23.67 -32.06
N GLU A 170 -1.53 22.97 -32.91
CA GLU A 170 -1.47 21.50 -32.93
C GLU A 170 -0.48 20.98 -31.86
N SER A 171 -0.88 19.92 -31.16
CA SER A 171 -0.01 19.26 -30.18
C SER A 171 0.82 18.17 -30.87
N VAL A 172 2.14 18.23 -30.65
CA VAL A 172 3.11 17.22 -31.05
C VAL A 172 3.56 16.49 -29.78
N ARG A 173 3.47 15.18 -29.79
CA ARG A 173 3.97 14.33 -28.68
C ARG A 173 5.41 13.95 -28.93
N ILE A 174 6.28 14.22 -27.96
CA ILE A 174 7.69 13.83 -27.98
C ILE A 174 7.86 12.67 -27.00
N ARG A 175 8.46 11.59 -27.45
CA ARG A 175 8.89 10.47 -26.61
C ARG A 175 10.40 10.34 -26.68
N ALA A 176 11.06 10.24 -25.53
CA ALA A 176 12.49 10.07 -25.41
C ALA A 176 12.82 8.91 -24.47
N ALA A 177 13.89 8.18 -24.76
CA ALA A 177 14.43 7.17 -23.87
C ALA A 177 15.95 7.29 -23.78
N VAL A 178 16.48 7.04 -22.57
CA VAL A 178 17.92 6.94 -22.31
C VAL A 178 18.17 5.64 -21.57
N SER A 179 19.18 4.89 -21.99
CA SER A 179 19.62 3.66 -21.34
C SER A 179 21.14 3.49 -21.37
N GLY A 180 21.66 2.71 -20.40
CA GLY A 180 23.09 2.48 -20.22
C GLY A 180 23.76 3.59 -19.39
N ALA A 181 24.83 3.22 -18.69
CA ALA A 181 25.64 4.16 -17.89
C ALA A 181 27.16 3.89 -18.02
N GLY A 182 27.54 2.86 -18.78
CA GLY A 182 28.92 2.43 -18.98
C GLY A 182 29.66 3.22 -20.10
N ARG A 183 30.32 2.49 -20.95
CA ARG A 183 31.07 3.06 -22.09
C ARG A 183 30.17 3.67 -23.15
N THR A 184 28.90 3.25 -23.18
CA THR A 184 27.91 3.70 -24.16
C THR A 184 26.63 4.09 -23.45
N VAL A 185 26.05 5.22 -23.83
CA VAL A 185 24.69 5.64 -23.46
C VAL A 185 23.86 5.66 -24.75
N THR A 186 22.80 4.88 -24.77
CA THR A 186 21.87 4.86 -25.92
C THR A 186 20.74 5.85 -25.67
N VAL A 187 20.50 6.73 -26.64
CA VAL A 187 19.39 7.68 -26.61
C VAL A 187 18.48 7.43 -27.81
N SER A 188 17.18 7.38 -27.56
CA SER A 188 16.16 7.17 -28.60
C SER A 188 15.10 8.26 -28.52
N ALA A 189 14.55 8.67 -29.67
CA ALA A 189 13.51 9.68 -29.74
C ALA A 189 12.49 9.38 -30.86
N SER A 190 11.23 9.77 -30.62
CA SER A 190 10.16 9.82 -31.62
C SER A 190 9.30 11.04 -31.38
N ALA A 191 8.74 11.61 -32.45
CA ALA A 191 7.77 12.71 -32.36
C ALA A 191 6.66 12.51 -33.40
N TRP A 192 5.39 12.70 -32.98
CA TRP A 192 4.22 12.55 -33.84
C TRP A 192 3.11 13.48 -33.38
N ARG A 193 2.08 13.68 -34.23
CA ARG A 193 0.89 14.45 -33.80
C ARG A 193 0.25 13.75 -32.62
N ALA A 194 -0.07 14.46 -31.58
CA ALA A 194 -0.65 13.87 -30.37
C ALA A 194 -1.99 13.14 -30.62
N SER A 195 -2.69 13.51 -31.72
CA SER A 195 -3.89 12.85 -32.20
C SER A 195 -3.64 11.56 -33.02
N ALA A 196 -2.41 11.27 -33.40
CA ALA A 196 -2.04 10.09 -34.18
C ALA A 196 -1.55 8.95 -33.29
N THR A 197 -1.57 7.73 -33.82
CA THR A 197 -1.03 6.54 -33.16
C THR A 197 0.47 6.69 -32.92
N GLN A 198 0.95 6.23 -31.77
CA GLN A 198 2.37 6.22 -31.44
C GLN A 198 3.15 5.34 -32.42
N PRO A 199 4.26 5.82 -33.00
CA PRO A 199 5.14 5.01 -33.83
C PRO A 199 5.62 3.76 -33.09
N ALA A 200 5.51 2.59 -33.72
CA ALA A 200 5.92 1.31 -33.14
C ALA A 200 7.44 1.26 -32.90
N THR A 201 8.21 1.87 -33.80
CA THR A 201 9.67 1.95 -33.72
C THR A 201 10.14 3.35 -33.37
N TRP A 202 11.37 3.46 -32.87
CA TRP A 202 11.99 4.74 -32.64
C TRP A 202 12.38 5.42 -33.95
N MET A 203 12.02 6.68 -34.12
CA MET A 203 12.39 7.46 -35.32
C MET A 203 13.89 7.79 -35.33
N LEU A 204 14.50 8.01 -34.17
CA LEU A 204 15.92 8.18 -33.98
C LEU A 204 16.41 7.30 -32.86
N ARG A 205 17.58 6.70 -33.07
CA ARG A 205 18.34 6.01 -32.03
C ARG A 205 19.84 6.23 -32.28
N THR A 206 20.55 6.62 -31.24
CA THR A 206 21.99 6.88 -31.34
C THR A 206 22.70 6.42 -30.06
N ALA A 207 23.99 6.14 -30.21
CA ALA A 207 24.88 5.79 -29.11
C ALA A 207 25.82 6.98 -28.84
N ASP A 208 25.79 7.50 -27.64
CA ASP A 208 26.78 8.47 -27.18
C ASP A 208 27.93 7.72 -26.49
N THR A 209 29.07 7.65 -27.13
CA THR A 209 30.32 7.06 -26.62
C THR A 209 31.34 8.11 -26.19
N SER A 210 31.01 9.40 -26.32
CA SER A 210 31.93 10.49 -26.04
C SER A 210 32.34 10.54 -24.55
N ALA A 211 33.45 11.20 -24.28
CA ALA A 211 33.90 11.45 -22.91
C ALA A 211 32.85 12.25 -22.09
N SER A 212 32.14 13.16 -22.77
CA SER A 212 31.10 14.03 -22.18
C SER A 212 29.72 13.38 -22.07
N ARG A 213 29.54 12.07 -22.36
CA ARG A 213 28.26 11.37 -22.21
C ARG A 213 27.78 11.46 -20.76
N VAL A 214 26.49 11.63 -20.58
CA VAL A 214 25.87 11.75 -19.26
C VAL A 214 25.62 10.33 -18.69
N ARG A 215 26.36 9.94 -17.65
CA ARG A 215 26.35 8.61 -17.02
C ARG A 215 25.44 8.55 -15.80
N THR A 216 25.30 9.66 -15.12
CA THR A 216 24.55 9.77 -13.87
C THR A 216 23.06 9.84 -14.13
N ALA A 217 22.26 9.35 -13.17
CA ALA A 217 20.82 9.57 -13.17
C ALA A 217 20.49 11.07 -13.18
N GLY A 218 19.37 11.41 -13.79
CA GLY A 218 18.93 12.79 -13.89
C GLY A 218 17.41 12.90 -14.05
N SER A 219 16.92 14.11 -14.03
CA SER A 219 15.54 14.51 -14.08
C SER A 219 14.94 14.46 -15.48
N VAL A 220 13.64 14.66 -15.56
CA VAL A 220 12.89 14.95 -16.79
C VAL A 220 12.40 16.39 -16.77
N GLY A 221 12.10 16.93 -17.95
CA GLY A 221 11.59 18.30 -18.02
C GLY A 221 11.41 18.81 -19.44
N ALA A 222 11.33 20.12 -19.56
CA ALA A 222 11.13 20.83 -20.80
C ALA A 222 12.16 21.97 -20.98
N PHE A 223 12.46 22.28 -22.24
CA PHE A 223 13.33 23.40 -22.58
C PHE A 223 12.83 24.03 -23.89
N VAL A 224 12.85 25.36 -23.96
CA VAL A 224 12.51 26.10 -25.17
C VAL A 224 13.64 27.10 -25.49
N TYR A 225 13.99 27.19 -26.76
CA TYR A 225 14.90 28.20 -27.30
C TYR A 225 14.33 28.76 -28.59
N ALA A 226 14.46 30.05 -28.84
CA ALA A 226 14.07 30.68 -30.07
C ALA A 226 15.29 31.37 -30.70
N SER A 227 15.60 31.04 -31.98
CA SER A 227 16.62 31.73 -32.79
C SER A 227 15.93 32.77 -33.66
N GLY A 228 16.69 33.85 -33.98
CA GLY A 228 16.20 34.94 -34.83
C GLY A 228 15.36 35.98 -34.12
N ALA A 229 15.16 37.15 -34.79
CA ALA A 229 14.42 38.29 -34.27
C ALA A 229 12.92 37.96 -34.26
N GLY A 230 12.43 37.43 -33.18
CA GLY A 230 11.01 37.07 -33.01
C GLY A 230 10.40 37.71 -31.79
N ALA A 231 9.08 37.93 -31.84
CA ALA A 231 8.31 38.34 -30.69
C ALA A 231 8.31 37.23 -29.60
N VAL A 232 7.99 37.61 -28.36
CA VAL A 232 7.75 36.70 -27.24
C VAL A 232 6.97 35.45 -27.69
N MET A 233 7.54 34.26 -27.49
CA MET A 233 6.97 32.99 -27.93
C MET A 233 6.60 32.12 -26.72
N PRO A 234 5.35 32.00 -26.34
CA PRO A 234 4.90 30.99 -25.40
C PRO A 234 4.86 29.63 -26.11
N VAL A 235 5.44 28.60 -25.50
CA VAL A 235 5.32 27.20 -25.92
C VAL A 235 4.64 26.44 -24.80
N SER A 236 3.59 25.72 -25.15
CA SER A 236 2.77 24.98 -24.19
C SER A 236 3.25 23.54 -24.06
N PHE A 237 3.15 23.01 -22.86
CA PHE A 237 3.51 21.63 -22.49
C PHE A 237 2.39 21.02 -21.67
N ASP A 238 2.17 19.70 -21.87
CA ASP A 238 1.16 18.94 -21.18
C ASP A 238 1.49 17.46 -21.14
N ASN A 239 0.75 16.68 -20.36
CA ASN A 239 0.77 15.21 -20.36
C ASN A 239 2.18 14.60 -20.19
N LEU A 240 2.99 15.17 -19.28
CA LEU A 240 4.28 14.58 -18.91
C LEU A 240 4.05 13.20 -18.29
N SER A 241 4.74 12.19 -18.81
CA SER A 241 4.74 10.84 -18.25
C SER A 241 6.13 10.23 -18.39
N SER A 242 6.70 9.79 -17.29
CA SER A 242 8.06 9.23 -17.23
C SER A 242 8.07 7.95 -16.43
N ARG A 243 8.86 6.96 -16.86
CA ARG A 243 9.01 5.67 -16.17
C ARG A 243 10.45 5.16 -16.27
N ARG A 244 10.80 4.30 -15.34
CA ARG A 244 12.05 3.51 -15.44
C ARG A 244 11.95 2.48 -16.56
N THR A 245 13.09 2.10 -17.11
CA THR A 245 13.19 0.92 -17.98
C THR A 245 14.28 0.02 -17.41
N SER A 246 14.05 -1.30 -17.42
CA SER A 246 15.14 -2.26 -17.25
C SER A 246 16.20 -2.03 -18.33
N ALA A 247 17.46 -2.30 -18.05
CA ALA A 247 18.49 -2.32 -19.10
C ALA A 247 18.05 -3.30 -20.19
N ALA A 248 18.09 -2.86 -21.47
CA ALA A 248 17.78 -3.76 -22.56
C ALA A 248 18.71 -4.98 -22.49
N PRO A 249 18.21 -6.22 -22.72
CA PRO A 249 19.09 -7.37 -22.91
C PRO A 249 20.11 -7.06 -24.00
N ALA A 250 21.33 -7.50 -23.81
CA ALA A 250 22.33 -7.43 -24.87
C ALA A 250 21.78 -8.10 -26.14
N PRO A 251 22.03 -7.57 -27.34
CA PRO A 251 21.59 -8.24 -28.59
C PRO A 251 22.18 -9.63 -28.61
N SER A 252 21.34 -10.63 -28.85
CA SER A 252 21.76 -12.00 -29.10
C SER A 252 22.80 -11.99 -30.25
N PRO A 253 23.89 -12.74 -30.13
CA PRO A 253 24.88 -12.79 -31.17
C PRO A 253 24.25 -13.33 -32.46
N VAL A 254 24.52 -12.65 -33.56
CA VAL A 254 24.19 -13.12 -34.93
C VAL A 254 24.84 -14.51 -35.14
N PRO A 255 24.16 -15.50 -35.67
CA PRO A 255 24.75 -16.80 -35.88
C PRO A 255 25.90 -16.67 -36.88
N THR A 256 27.09 -17.00 -36.43
CA THR A 256 28.27 -17.14 -37.31
C THR A 256 28.11 -18.39 -38.14
N PRO A 257 28.50 -18.42 -39.44
CA PRO A 257 28.40 -19.64 -40.27
C PRO A 257 29.31 -20.73 -39.73
N LYS A 258 28.79 -21.94 -39.78
CA LYS A 258 29.37 -23.21 -39.33
C LYS A 258 30.73 -23.46 -40.03
N PRO A 259 31.82 -23.62 -39.28
CA PRO A 259 33.05 -24.17 -39.88
C PRO A 259 32.92 -25.69 -40.04
N THR A 260 33.44 -26.16 -41.16
CA THR A 260 33.58 -27.54 -41.61
C THR A 260 34.46 -28.33 -40.62
N ALA A 261 34.12 -29.59 -40.42
CA ALA A 261 34.79 -30.50 -39.51
C ALA A 261 36.26 -30.72 -39.85
N THR A 262 37.16 -30.63 -38.89
CA THR A 262 38.51 -31.18 -38.92
C THR A 262 38.78 -32.00 -37.70
N ALA A 263 39.50 -33.09 -37.93
CA ALA A 263 39.73 -34.28 -37.14
C ALA A 263 39.93 -34.17 -35.63
N THR A 264 39.46 -35.21 -34.96
CA THR A 264 39.56 -35.57 -33.56
C THR A 264 40.99 -35.73 -33.06
N PRO A 265 41.42 -35.10 -31.97
CA PRO A 265 42.57 -35.59 -31.18
C PRO A 265 42.13 -36.48 -30.03
N LYS A 266 43.00 -37.43 -29.76
CA LYS A 266 43.03 -38.51 -28.76
C LYS A 266 42.79 -38.02 -27.32
N PRO A 267 42.15 -38.82 -26.44
CA PRO A 267 41.80 -38.39 -25.09
C PRO A 267 43.02 -38.30 -24.15
N THR A 268 43.11 -37.20 -23.43
CA THR A 268 44.04 -36.95 -22.34
C THR A 268 43.43 -37.40 -21.00
N PRO A 269 44.19 -37.86 -20.02
CA PRO A 269 43.69 -38.57 -18.86
C PRO A 269 42.93 -37.68 -17.88
N LYS A 270 41.93 -38.28 -17.23
CA LYS A 270 41.02 -37.73 -16.23
C LYS A 270 41.77 -37.09 -15.07
N PRO A 271 41.46 -35.85 -14.69
CA PRO A 271 41.95 -35.28 -13.42
C PRO A 271 41.24 -35.93 -12.25
N THR A 272 42.00 -36.22 -11.22
CA THR A 272 41.58 -36.69 -9.89
C THR A 272 40.64 -35.67 -9.24
N ALA A 273 39.56 -36.15 -8.64
CA ALA A 273 38.60 -35.37 -7.93
C ALA A 273 39.26 -34.50 -6.83
N THR A 274 39.21 -33.22 -6.96
CA THR A 274 39.53 -32.25 -5.91
C THR A 274 38.30 -32.15 -5.00
N ALA A 275 38.52 -32.29 -3.71
CA ALA A 275 37.49 -32.24 -2.68
C ALA A 275 36.67 -30.97 -2.78
N THR A 276 35.33 -31.11 -2.78
CA THR A 276 34.34 -30.05 -2.70
C THR A 276 34.60 -29.18 -1.47
N PRO A 277 34.71 -27.86 -1.56
CA PRO A 277 34.84 -27.03 -0.40
C PRO A 277 33.58 -27.17 0.46
N LYS A 278 33.75 -27.42 1.76
CA LYS A 278 32.71 -27.36 2.77
C LYS A 278 31.98 -26.01 2.66
N PRO A 279 30.64 -25.96 2.65
CA PRO A 279 29.94 -24.69 2.59
C PRO A 279 30.36 -23.81 3.77
N THR A 280 30.79 -22.59 3.47
CA THR A 280 31.03 -21.55 4.44
C THR A 280 29.73 -21.32 5.19
N PRO A 281 29.73 -21.27 6.53
CA PRO A 281 28.52 -21.01 7.29
C PRO A 281 27.96 -19.64 6.85
N THR A 282 26.70 -19.64 6.46
CA THR A 282 25.90 -18.42 6.28
C THR A 282 26.09 -17.56 7.53
N PRO A 283 26.36 -16.26 7.42
CA PRO A 283 26.44 -15.40 8.59
C PRO A 283 25.14 -15.56 9.38
N THR A 284 25.26 -16.07 10.58
CA THR A 284 24.18 -16.09 11.57
C THR A 284 23.75 -14.63 11.72
N ALA A 285 22.48 -14.34 11.43
CA ALA A 285 21.91 -13.04 11.68
C ALA A 285 22.30 -12.65 13.12
N THR A 286 23.13 -11.63 13.26
CA THR A 286 23.49 -11.09 14.56
C THR A 286 22.18 -10.69 15.21
N ALA A 287 21.85 -11.31 16.33
CA ALA A 287 20.66 -10.98 17.11
C ALA A 287 20.69 -9.45 17.34
N GLU A 288 19.63 -8.76 16.92
CA GLU A 288 19.48 -7.35 17.23
C GLU A 288 19.72 -7.13 18.72
N PRO A 289 20.50 -6.12 19.12
CA PRO A 289 20.66 -5.81 20.52
C PRO A 289 19.28 -5.48 21.09
N SER A 290 18.77 -6.37 21.93
CA SER A 290 17.55 -6.11 22.70
C SER A 290 17.74 -4.82 23.51
N PRO A 291 16.74 -3.94 23.58
CA PRO A 291 16.83 -2.72 24.38
C PRO A 291 17.16 -3.12 25.82
N THR A 292 18.27 -2.62 26.33
CA THR A 292 18.63 -2.76 27.74
C THR A 292 17.95 -1.67 28.56
N GLY A 293 17.02 -2.02 29.42
CA GLY A 293 16.28 -1.07 30.29
C GLY A 293 15.30 -1.82 31.19
N GLN A 294 14.85 -1.22 32.27
CA GLN A 294 13.75 -1.71 33.09
C GLN A 294 12.60 -2.14 32.17
N GLY A 295 12.04 -3.33 32.39
CA GLY A 295 11.13 -4.02 31.47
C GLY A 295 10.19 -3.10 30.69
N ALA A 296 10.17 -3.26 29.37
CA ALA A 296 9.36 -2.42 28.49
C ALA A 296 7.91 -2.37 28.96
N VAL A 297 7.43 -1.19 29.34
CA VAL A 297 6.04 -0.99 29.72
C VAL A 297 5.21 -0.92 28.46
N ARG A 298 4.38 -1.91 28.21
CA ARG A 298 3.45 -1.91 27.08
C ARG A 298 2.12 -1.31 27.49
N VAL A 299 1.51 -0.58 26.56
CA VAL A 299 0.17 -0.04 26.79
C VAL A 299 -0.80 -1.23 26.87
N ASP A 300 -1.53 -1.31 27.96
CA ASP A 300 -2.56 -2.32 28.13
C ASP A 300 -3.85 -1.90 27.43
N TYR A 301 -4.43 -2.81 26.64
CA TYR A 301 -5.72 -2.65 26.01
C TYR A 301 -6.64 -3.79 26.47
N PRO A 302 -7.92 -3.51 26.76
CA PRO A 302 -8.88 -4.56 27.11
C PRO A 302 -8.90 -5.66 26.04
N GLY A 303 -8.87 -6.92 26.48
CA GLY A 303 -8.87 -8.08 25.57
C GLY A 303 -7.51 -8.46 24.99
N LYS A 304 -6.47 -7.65 25.18
CA LYS A 304 -5.12 -7.98 24.74
C LYS A 304 -4.62 -9.25 25.46
N ARG A 305 -4.03 -10.15 24.69
CA ARG A 305 -3.39 -11.37 25.19
C ARG A 305 -1.92 -11.38 24.80
N GLY A 306 -1.07 -11.89 25.69
CA GLY A 306 0.36 -11.97 25.47
C GLY A 306 1.08 -10.60 25.40
N ASP A 307 2.36 -10.66 25.10
CA ASP A 307 3.24 -9.49 25.06
C ASP A 307 3.35 -8.94 23.64
N VAL A 308 2.28 -8.31 23.18
CA VAL A 308 2.15 -7.76 21.83
C VAL A 308 2.05 -6.23 21.85
N GLY A 309 2.28 -5.62 20.69
CA GLY A 309 2.26 -4.17 20.49
C GLY A 309 3.56 -3.50 20.88
N ALA A 310 3.64 -2.20 20.58
CA ALA A 310 4.77 -1.37 20.91
C ALA A 310 4.92 -1.18 22.43
N ALA A 311 6.13 -1.08 22.89
CA ALA A 311 6.40 -0.51 24.19
C ALA A 311 5.93 0.94 24.24
N ALA A 312 5.49 1.42 25.39
CA ALA A 312 5.10 2.81 25.57
C ALA A 312 6.28 3.74 25.23
N PRO A 313 6.08 4.79 24.43
CA PRO A 313 7.13 5.76 24.16
C PRO A 313 7.76 6.28 25.45
N GLY A 314 9.10 6.27 25.51
CA GLY A 314 9.85 6.67 26.70
C GLY A 314 10.24 5.54 27.66
N THR A 315 9.87 4.29 27.36
CA THR A 315 10.20 3.13 28.22
C THR A 315 11.31 2.24 27.66
N LEU A 316 11.87 2.59 26.50
CA LEU A 316 12.93 1.83 25.84
C LEU A 316 14.24 2.60 25.80
N ALA A 317 15.34 1.88 25.97
CA ALA A 317 16.70 2.41 25.90
C ALA A 317 17.45 1.80 24.71
N TYR A 318 17.30 2.38 23.53
CA TYR A 318 18.12 2.00 22.37
C TYR A 318 19.53 2.59 22.50
N PRO A 319 20.59 1.87 22.14
CA PRO A 319 21.94 2.41 22.11
C PRO A 319 22.04 3.61 21.19
N VAL A 320 22.81 4.62 21.61
CA VAL A 320 23.11 5.81 20.80
C VAL A 320 24.49 5.64 20.18
N PRO A 321 24.60 5.41 18.85
CA PRO A 321 25.90 5.24 18.22
C PRO A 321 26.71 6.54 18.17
N ALA A 322 28.02 6.42 18.09
CA ALA A 322 28.89 7.56 17.83
C ALA A 322 28.53 8.18 16.47
N GLY A 323 28.55 9.52 16.42
CA GLY A 323 28.21 10.26 15.20
C GLY A 323 26.71 10.37 14.91
N ALA A 324 25.83 9.97 15.85
CA ALA A 324 24.40 10.19 15.73
C ALA A 324 24.07 11.69 15.64
N ILE A 325 23.05 12.01 14.84
CA ILE A 325 22.53 13.38 14.70
C ILE A 325 21.35 13.57 15.64
N PHE A 326 21.41 14.57 16.48
CA PHE A 326 20.41 14.84 17.50
C PHE A 326 19.39 15.88 17.06
N VAL A 327 18.12 15.61 17.38
CA VAL A 327 16.98 16.51 17.14
C VAL A 327 16.32 16.85 18.47
N ALA A 328 15.97 18.10 18.69
CA ALA A 328 15.18 18.51 19.85
C ALA A 328 14.14 19.57 19.46
N PRO A 329 12.96 19.62 20.12
CA PRO A 329 11.98 20.67 19.84
C PRO A 329 12.53 22.10 20.02
N SER A 330 13.48 22.28 20.95
CA SER A 330 14.19 23.54 21.19
C SER A 330 15.44 23.73 20.31
N GLY A 331 15.77 22.79 19.42
CA GLY A 331 16.93 22.85 18.54
C GLY A 331 16.84 23.95 17.48
N LYS A 332 17.90 24.08 16.68
CA LYS A 332 17.97 25.02 15.56
C LYS A 332 18.55 24.31 14.32
N ASP A 333 17.93 24.47 13.14
CA ASP A 333 18.38 23.77 11.93
C ASP A 333 19.72 24.27 11.39
N SER A 334 20.20 25.40 11.89
CA SER A 334 21.57 25.90 11.67
C SER A 334 22.62 25.22 12.56
N ALA A 335 22.19 24.43 13.55
CA ALA A 335 23.10 23.73 14.47
C ALA A 335 23.74 22.50 13.80
N PRO A 336 24.89 22.02 14.30
CA PRO A 336 25.59 20.87 13.71
C PRO A 336 24.92 19.52 13.99
N GLY A 337 23.87 19.44 14.82
CA GLY A 337 23.19 18.21 15.17
C GLY A 337 23.88 17.37 16.23
N THR A 338 24.76 17.96 17.05
CA THR A 338 25.37 17.28 18.20
C THR A 338 24.39 17.19 19.38
N LYS A 339 24.67 16.36 20.36
CA LYS A 339 23.85 16.23 21.59
C LYS A 339 23.65 17.57 22.32
N SER A 340 24.65 18.42 22.37
CA SER A 340 24.58 19.74 23.01
C SER A 340 24.02 20.84 22.09
N GLN A 341 24.07 20.64 20.79
CA GLN A 341 23.58 21.57 19.77
C GLN A 341 22.73 20.83 18.73
N PRO A 342 21.53 20.36 19.14
CA PRO A 342 20.65 19.58 18.26
C PRO A 342 20.02 20.47 17.17
N VAL A 343 19.67 19.85 16.05
CA VAL A 343 18.81 20.48 15.04
C VAL A 343 17.35 20.48 15.53
N LYS A 344 16.50 21.30 14.89
CA LYS A 344 15.09 21.40 15.26
C LYS A 344 14.22 20.39 14.53
N THR A 345 14.52 20.13 13.24
CA THR A 345 13.67 19.29 12.41
C THR A 345 14.30 17.93 12.14
N ILE A 346 13.45 16.92 12.04
CA ILE A 346 13.84 15.55 11.71
C ILE A 346 14.37 15.51 10.28
N GLU A 347 13.76 16.25 9.35
CA GLU A 347 14.23 16.34 7.98
C GLU A 347 15.68 16.86 7.90
N ARG A 348 16.00 17.92 8.67
CA ARG A 348 17.35 18.43 8.72
C ARG A 348 18.35 17.42 9.29
N ALA A 349 17.93 16.65 10.29
CA ALA A 349 18.78 15.58 10.83
C ALA A 349 19.03 14.47 9.81
N VAL A 350 18.01 14.08 9.05
CA VAL A 350 18.14 13.10 7.95
C VAL A 350 19.05 13.62 6.84
N GLU A 351 19.01 14.92 6.53
CA GLU A 351 19.96 15.52 5.58
C GLU A 351 21.41 15.43 6.08
N LEU A 352 21.66 15.71 7.35
CA LEU A 352 22.98 15.67 7.97
C LEU A 352 23.51 14.25 8.15
N ALA A 353 22.60 13.28 8.37
CA ALA A 353 22.97 11.89 8.55
C ALA A 353 23.53 11.30 7.25
N LYS A 354 24.55 10.47 7.38
CA LYS A 354 25.08 9.65 6.28
C LYS A 354 24.20 8.39 6.10
N ASN A 355 24.43 7.66 5.01
CA ASN A 355 23.90 6.30 4.88
C ASN A 355 24.30 5.48 6.11
N HIS A 356 23.38 4.66 6.61
CA HIS A 356 23.52 3.90 7.85
C HIS A 356 23.71 4.79 9.11
N GLY A 357 23.38 6.06 9.00
CA GLY A 357 23.42 7.00 10.13
C GLY A 357 22.22 6.88 11.05
N THR A 358 22.35 7.38 12.29
CA THR A 358 21.27 7.38 13.28
C THR A 358 20.85 8.80 13.60
N VAL A 359 19.54 9.04 13.54
CA VAL A 359 18.89 10.26 14.03
C VAL A 359 18.27 9.96 15.39
N VAL A 360 18.65 10.75 16.39
CA VAL A 360 18.22 10.57 17.78
C VAL A 360 17.34 11.74 18.22
N LEU A 361 16.09 11.41 18.49
CA LEU A 361 15.08 12.38 18.91
C LEU A 361 15.09 12.55 20.44
N ARG A 362 15.20 13.79 20.90
CA ARG A 362 15.09 14.13 22.32
C ARG A 362 13.62 14.22 22.74
N LYS A 363 13.35 14.10 24.02
CA LYS A 363 12.00 14.15 24.61
C LYS A 363 11.18 15.31 24.08
N GLY A 364 9.93 15.01 23.69
CA GLY A 364 8.93 16.02 23.33
C GLY A 364 8.00 15.60 22.22
N SER A 365 7.09 16.51 21.85
CA SER A 365 6.21 16.40 20.72
C SER A 365 6.75 17.19 19.53
N TYR A 366 6.81 16.55 18.40
CA TYR A 366 7.28 17.10 17.13
C TYR A 366 6.09 17.30 16.20
N HIS A 367 5.71 18.56 16.00
CA HIS A 367 4.67 18.93 15.05
C HIS A 367 5.27 19.04 13.64
N GLN A 368 5.48 17.89 12.99
CA GLN A 368 6.21 17.81 11.71
C GLN A 368 5.56 16.78 10.78
N SER A 369 5.60 17.07 9.49
CA SER A 369 5.42 16.13 8.38
C SER A 369 6.78 15.83 7.81
N VAL A 370 7.27 14.62 7.96
CA VAL A 370 8.66 14.24 7.67
C VAL A 370 8.73 13.42 6.39
N PHE A 371 9.50 13.90 5.44
CA PHE A 371 9.88 13.15 4.27
C PHE A 371 11.29 12.58 4.47
N VAL A 372 11.36 11.26 4.75
CA VAL A 372 12.64 10.57 4.92
C VAL A 372 13.23 10.33 3.54
N ILE A 373 14.13 11.25 3.12
CA ILE A 373 14.81 11.18 1.82
C ILE A 373 15.66 9.91 1.70
N PRO A 374 16.05 9.50 0.48
CA PRO A 374 16.85 8.30 0.28
C PRO A 374 18.21 8.38 0.97
N ARG A 375 18.28 7.83 2.16
CA ARG A 375 19.48 7.56 2.97
C ARG A 375 19.45 6.09 3.35
N THR A 376 20.16 5.25 2.62
CA THR A 376 20.16 3.79 2.85
C THR A 376 20.52 3.46 4.29
N GLY A 377 19.72 2.61 4.93
CA GLY A 377 19.98 2.09 6.27
C GLY A 377 19.89 3.14 7.41
N ILE A 378 19.16 4.25 7.19
CA ILE A 378 18.99 5.26 8.24
C ILE A 378 18.13 4.73 9.38
N THR A 379 18.54 5.00 10.62
CA THR A 379 17.76 4.71 11.82
C THR A 379 17.22 6.00 12.44
N ILE A 380 15.93 6.04 12.79
CA ILE A 380 15.31 7.12 13.57
C ILE A 380 14.78 6.54 14.88
N GLN A 381 15.28 7.03 16.01
CA GLN A 381 14.96 6.51 17.33
C GLN A 381 14.90 7.61 18.40
N PRO A 382 14.25 7.39 19.55
CA PRO A 382 14.35 8.29 20.69
C PRO A 382 15.74 8.17 21.37
N TYR A 383 16.10 9.18 22.14
CA TYR A 383 17.16 9.05 23.14
C TYR A 383 16.69 8.06 24.24
N PRO A 384 17.59 7.26 24.84
CA PRO A 384 17.20 6.26 25.86
C PRO A 384 16.25 6.80 26.92
N ASN A 385 15.13 6.12 27.11
CA ASN A 385 14.05 6.44 28.06
C ASN A 385 13.43 7.84 27.87
N GLU A 386 13.55 8.45 26.70
CA GLU A 386 12.90 9.73 26.41
C GLU A 386 11.63 9.51 25.58
N GLU A 387 10.52 10.08 26.05
CA GLU A 387 9.23 10.02 25.40
C GLU A 387 9.20 10.94 24.18
N VAL A 388 8.95 10.38 23.00
CA VAL A 388 8.91 11.08 21.71
C VAL A 388 7.59 10.80 21.00
N TRP A 389 6.91 11.88 20.59
CA TRP A 389 5.72 11.83 19.76
C TRP A 389 5.87 12.70 18.52
N LEU A 390 5.54 12.16 17.36
CA LEU A 390 5.13 12.96 16.22
C LEU A 390 3.63 13.24 16.37
N ASP A 391 3.24 14.51 16.35
CA ASP A 391 1.87 14.92 16.67
C ASP A 391 1.33 15.89 15.60
N GLY A 392 0.27 15.49 14.93
CA GLY A 392 -0.35 16.27 13.86
C GLY A 392 -1.24 17.41 14.34
N ALA A 393 -1.49 17.51 15.63
CA ALA A 393 -2.37 18.52 16.23
C ALA A 393 -1.59 19.63 16.94
N GLU A 394 -2.17 20.83 16.93
CA GLU A 394 -1.68 22.01 17.64
C GLU A 394 -2.76 22.57 18.56
N VAL A 395 -2.32 23.37 19.55
CA VAL A 395 -3.22 24.11 20.42
C VAL A 395 -3.90 25.23 19.65
N VAL A 396 -5.22 25.28 19.72
CA VAL A 396 -6.06 26.31 19.07
C VAL A 396 -6.68 27.20 20.13
N SER A 397 -6.37 28.48 20.10
CA SER A 397 -6.88 29.50 21.03
C SER A 397 -7.69 30.56 20.29
N GLY A 398 -8.24 31.53 21.04
CA GLY A 398 -9.00 32.66 20.46
C GLY A 398 -10.43 32.23 20.06
N TRP A 399 -11.04 31.35 20.83
CA TRP A 399 -12.43 30.96 20.69
C TRP A 399 -13.36 32.06 21.20
N GLN A 400 -14.40 32.39 20.43
CA GLN A 400 -15.41 33.39 20.78
C GLN A 400 -16.77 32.71 20.88
N GLN A 401 -17.55 33.02 21.89
CA GLN A 401 -18.91 32.52 22.02
C GLN A 401 -19.83 33.18 20.98
N SER A 402 -20.67 32.39 20.34
CA SER A 402 -21.65 32.82 19.35
C SER A 402 -22.93 32.00 19.57
N GLY A 403 -23.85 32.53 20.39
CA GLY A 403 -25.01 31.78 20.85
C GLY A 403 -24.61 30.59 21.73
N SER A 404 -25.04 29.42 21.36
CA SER A 404 -24.78 28.16 22.08
C SER A 404 -23.45 27.48 21.70
N VAL A 405 -22.67 28.06 20.76
CA VAL A 405 -21.43 27.47 20.24
C VAL A 405 -20.25 28.41 20.41
N TRP A 406 -19.04 27.90 20.28
CA TRP A 406 -17.79 28.68 20.25
C TRP A 406 -17.16 28.60 18.87
N VAL A 407 -16.70 29.73 18.37
CA VAL A 407 -16.17 29.89 17.02
C VAL A 407 -14.71 30.33 17.07
N LYS A 408 -13.84 29.63 16.37
CA LYS A 408 -12.51 30.08 16.02
C LYS A 408 -12.52 30.57 14.58
N SER A 409 -12.53 31.89 14.39
CA SER A 409 -12.45 32.52 13.06
C SER A 409 -11.02 32.49 12.50
N GLY A 410 -10.92 32.66 11.17
CA GLY A 410 -9.64 32.70 10.46
C GLY A 410 -8.99 31.31 10.28
N TRP A 411 -9.78 30.24 10.40
CA TRP A 411 -9.27 28.88 10.14
C TRP A 411 -9.10 28.66 8.66
N THR A 412 -7.87 28.30 8.24
CA THR A 412 -7.51 28.11 6.81
C THR A 412 -6.93 26.74 6.51
N THR A 413 -6.81 25.87 7.53
CA THR A 413 -6.36 24.50 7.36
C THR A 413 -7.52 23.63 6.92
N PHE A 414 -7.49 23.17 5.67
CA PHE A 414 -8.52 22.32 5.09
C PHE A 414 -7.88 21.09 4.44
N PHE A 415 -8.43 19.93 4.72
CA PHE A 415 -7.95 18.66 4.21
C PHE A 415 -8.82 18.14 3.08
N ASP A 416 -8.29 17.21 2.32
CA ASP A 416 -9.03 16.45 1.31
C ASP A 416 -10.02 15.50 2.01
N SER A 417 -11.27 15.49 1.56
CA SER A 417 -12.32 14.62 2.10
C SER A 417 -12.82 13.60 1.08
N SER A 418 -12.02 13.28 0.07
CA SER A 418 -12.34 12.23 -0.90
C SER A 418 -12.51 10.88 -0.19
N PRO A 419 -13.59 10.16 -0.44
CA PRO A 419 -13.91 8.95 0.32
C PRO A 419 -13.10 7.72 -0.11
N THR A 420 -12.39 7.78 -1.24
CA THR A 420 -11.64 6.65 -1.81
C THR A 420 -10.16 6.98 -1.97
N TYR A 421 -9.35 5.99 -2.35
CA TYR A 421 -7.93 6.21 -2.65
C TYR A 421 -7.66 7.14 -3.85
N ALA A 422 -8.68 7.44 -4.64
CA ALA A 422 -8.55 8.35 -5.78
C ALA A 422 -9.07 9.74 -5.39
N LYS A 423 -8.15 10.70 -5.26
CA LYS A 423 -8.46 12.09 -4.93
C LYS A 423 -9.47 12.70 -5.90
N GLY A 424 -10.50 13.34 -5.35
CA GLY A 424 -11.58 13.99 -6.11
C GLY A 424 -12.60 13.04 -6.74
N LYS A 425 -12.44 11.72 -6.61
CA LYS A 425 -13.47 10.78 -7.04
C LYS A 425 -14.55 10.63 -5.97
N PRO A 426 -15.83 10.63 -6.38
CA PRO A 426 -16.92 10.32 -5.47
C PRO A 426 -16.85 8.86 -5.02
N ASP A 427 -17.60 8.55 -3.97
CA ASP A 427 -17.79 7.17 -3.55
C ASP A 427 -18.52 6.35 -4.62
N GLY A 428 -18.37 5.02 -4.55
CA GLY A 428 -19.09 4.11 -5.44
C GLY A 428 -20.60 4.20 -5.25
N THR A 429 -21.36 3.88 -6.29
CA THR A 429 -22.82 3.91 -6.25
C THR A 429 -23.45 2.55 -5.92
N GLN A 430 -22.65 1.46 -5.92
CA GLN A 430 -23.16 0.11 -5.63
C GLN A 430 -23.22 -0.12 -4.11
N PRO A 431 -24.41 -0.42 -3.55
CA PRO A 431 -24.52 -0.81 -2.16
C PRO A 431 -23.58 -1.98 -1.83
N GLY A 432 -22.88 -1.88 -0.70
CA GLY A 432 -21.91 -2.88 -0.26
C GLY A 432 -20.47 -2.66 -0.76
N TRP A 433 -20.28 -1.80 -1.76
CA TRP A 433 -18.95 -1.41 -2.26
C TRP A 433 -18.64 0.09 -2.06
N GLN A 434 -19.54 0.79 -1.38
CA GLN A 434 -19.31 2.16 -0.95
C GLN A 434 -18.36 2.15 0.25
N TRP A 435 -17.42 3.10 0.25
CA TRP A 435 -16.51 3.28 1.38
C TRP A 435 -17.22 3.85 2.62
N LEU A 436 -18.15 4.78 2.38
CA LEU A 436 -18.90 5.44 3.44
C LEU A 436 -20.17 4.65 3.79
N ASP A 437 -20.34 4.41 5.08
CA ASP A 437 -21.66 4.06 5.60
C ASP A 437 -22.55 5.32 5.51
N PRO A 438 -23.74 5.25 4.89
CA PRO A 438 -24.68 6.38 4.83
C PRO A 438 -25.04 6.95 6.21
N LYS A 439 -24.91 6.16 7.27
CA LYS A 439 -25.10 6.60 8.67
C LYS A 439 -23.87 7.33 9.23
N LYS A 440 -22.76 7.34 8.52
CA LYS A 440 -21.48 7.93 8.92
C LYS A 440 -20.90 8.80 7.80
N PRO A 441 -21.65 9.78 7.28
CA PRO A 441 -21.25 10.56 6.08
C PRO A 441 -19.98 11.38 6.29
N MET A 442 -19.61 11.66 7.56
CA MET A 442 -18.41 12.42 7.91
C MET A 442 -17.15 11.56 8.00
N ALA A 443 -17.22 10.25 7.80
CA ALA A 443 -16.09 9.35 8.06
C ALA A 443 -14.83 9.69 7.23
N ALA A 444 -14.98 10.20 6.00
CA ALA A 444 -13.86 10.61 5.16
C ALA A 444 -13.42 12.07 5.36
N HIS A 445 -14.03 12.80 6.29
CA HIS A 445 -13.59 14.15 6.65
C HIS A 445 -12.51 14.04 7.71
N PRO A 446 -11.24 14.33 7.39
CA PRO A 446 -10.14 13.96 8.29
C PRO A 446 -9.84 15.00 9.36
N ASP A 447 -10.61 16.07 9.43
CA ASP A 447 -10.45 17.09 10.48
C ASP A 447 -10.73 16.47 11.85
N GLN A 448 -9.91 16.80 12.84
CA GLN A 448 -10.02 16.26 14.19
C GLN A 448 -9.81 17.38 15.24
N ILE A 449 -10.60 17.39 16.31
CA ILE A 449 -10.47 18.34 17.43
C ILE A 449 -10.55 17.55 18.75
N TRP A 450 -9.75 17.97 19.70
CA TRP A 450 -9.75 17.45 21.09
C TRP A 450 -9.94 18.59 22.09
N ILE A 451 -10.62 18.30 23.19
CA ILE A 451 -10.67 19.14 24.38
C ILE A 451 -10.14 18.32 25.56
N ASP A 452 -9.07 18.78 26.19
CA ASP A 452 -8.37 18.07 27.25
C ASP A 452 -8.06 16.62 26.90
N GLY A 453 -7.59 16.39 25.67
CA GLY A 453 -7.24 15.09 25.11
C GLY A 453 -8.44 14.21 24.71
N LYS A 454 -9.69 14.64 24.90
CA LYS A 454 -10.90 13.91 24.49
C LYS A 454 -11.33 14.35 23.09
N PRO A 455 -11.49 13.42 22.14
CA PRO A 455 -11.89 13.77 20.77
C PRO A 455 -13.34 14.27 20.73
N LEU A 456 -13.59 15.26 19.85
CA LEU A 456 -14.94 15.67 19.47
C LEU A 456 -15.37 14.94 18.20
N THR A 457 -16.69 14.79 18.01
CA THR A 457 -17.26 14.21 16.81
C THR A 457 -17.53 15.29 15.76
N GLN A 458 -17.07 15.09 14.51
CA GLN A 458 -17.38 16.01 13.40
C GLN A 458 -18.82 15.86 12.96
N VAL A 459 -19.49 16.99 12.71
CA VAL A 459 -20.83 17.06 12.15
C VAL A 459 -20.86 17.84 10.83
N GLY A 460 -21.87 17.62 10.01
CA GLY A 460 -21.95 18.14 8.65
C GLY A 460 -22.45 19.58 8.52
N SER A 461 -22.93 20.21 9.59
CA SER A 461 -23.43 21.60 9.56
C SER A 461 -23.25 22.28 10.90
N ARG A 462 -23.23 23.64 10.87
CA ARG A 462 -23.17 24.45 12.08
C ARG A 462 -24.38 24.22 13.00
N SER A 463 -25.57 24.03 12.43
CA SER A 463 -26.79 23.78 13.20
C SER A 463 -26.81 22.45 13.93
N ALA A 464 -25.99 21.48 13.51
CA ALA A 464 -25.86 20.18 14.16
C ALA A 464 -24.83 20.18 15.30
N VAL A 465 -24.16 21.31 15.58
CA VAL A 465 -23.14 21.39 16.61
C VAL A 465 -23.79 21.43 18.00
N THR A 466 -23.42 20.44 18.82
CA THR A 466 -23.81 20.31 20.23
C THR A 466 -22.59 20.00 21.08
N ALA A 467 -22.74 19.91 22.42
CA ALA A 467 -21.64 19.50 23.29
C ALA A 467 -21.02 18.17 22.82
N GLY A 468 -19.69 18.09 22.75
CA GLY A 468 -18.93 16.94 22.25
C GLY A 468 -18.80 16.86 20.74
N THR A 469 -19.32 17.85 19.98
CA THR A 469 -19.24 17.86 18.53
C THR A 469 -18.57 19.13 17.99
N PHE A 470 -18.15 19.08 16.72
CA PHE A 470 -17.57 20.24 16.01
C PHE A 470 -17.96 20.25 14.53
N TYR A 471 -17.86 21.42 13.92
CA TYR A 471 -18.06 21.64 12.50
C TYR A 471 -16.92 22.47 11.91
N VAL A 472 -16.50 22.14 10.69
CA VAL A 472 -15.50 22.89 9.92
C VAL A 472 -16.24 23.74 8.88
N ASP A 473 -16.33 25.03 9.13
CA ASP A 473 -16.90 25.99 8.19
C ASP A 473 -15.84 26.42 7.17
N ARG A 474 -15.81 25.71 6.03
CA ARG A 474 -14.85 26.02 4.95
C ARG A 474 -15.10 27.37 4.30
N SER A 475 -16.37 27.75 4.13
CA SER A 475 -16.78 29.02 3.51
C SER A 475 -16.55 30.21 4.43
N GLY A 476 -16.91 30.08 5.70
CA GLY A 476 -16.69 31.07 6.74
C GLY A 476 -15.28 31.09 7.32
N LYS A 477 -14.40 30.15 6.88
CA LYS A 477 -13.04 29.98 7.40
C LYS A 477 -13.01 29.91 8.93
N ALA A 478 -13.80 29.00 9.50
CA ALA A 478 -13.93 28.88 10.94
C ALA A 478 -14.01 27.42 11.42
N LEU A 479 -13.59 27.18 12.64
CA LEU A 479 -13.94 26.00 13.41
C LEU A 479 -15.06 26.36 14.39
N VAL A 480 -16.04 25.48 14.53
CA VAL A 480 -17.18 25.67 15.45
C VAL A 480 -17.24 24.47 16.38
N ILE A 481 -17.23 24.68 17.68
CA ILE A 481 -17.35 23.63 18.70
C ILE A 481 -18.56 23.88 19.60
N GLY A 482 -19.20 22.81 20.05
CA GLY A 482 -20.36 22.91 20.94
C GLY A 482 -20.02 22.89 22.44
N SER A 483 -18.80 22.46 22.78
CA SER A 483 -18.34 22.43 24.18
C SER A 483 -17.59 23.69 24.55
N ASN A 484 -17.82 24.20 25.76
CA ASN A 484 -17.13 25.41 26.28
C ASN A 484 -15.61 25.16 26.36
N PRO A 485 -14.77 25.96 25.67
CA PRO A 485 -13.32 25.86 25.68
C PRO A 485 -12.62 26.61 26.81
N SER A 486 -13.37 27.41 27.65
CA SER A 486 -12.78 28.24 28.68
C SER A 486 -12.04 27.42 29.72
N GLY A 487 -10.79 27.76 29.96
CA GLY A 487 -9.90 27.03 30.90
C GLY A 487 -9.48 25.65 30.43
N LYS A 488 -9.75 25.28 29.15
CA LYS A 488 -9.44 23.97 28.62
C LYS A 488 -8.42 24.05 27.48
N LYS A 489 -7.64 22.98 27.31
CA LYS A 489 -6.75 22.82 26.21
C LYS A 489 -7.52 22.29 25.00
N VAL A 490 -7.74 23.15 24.01
CA VAL A 490 -8.33 22.73 22.72
C VAL A 490 -7.23 22.53 21.70
N GLU A 491 -7.20 21.36 21.05
CA GLU A 491 -6.22 21.01 20.04
C GLU A 491 -6.95 20.59 18.74
N ALA A 492 -6.38 20.94 17.59
CA ALA A 492 -6.90 20.52 16.30
C ALA A 492 -5.77 20.00 15.41
N SER A 493 -6.04 18.98 14.60
CA SER A 493 -5.08 18.53 13.59
C SER A 493 -4.84 19.61 12.55
N THR A 494 -3.55 19.89 12.29
CA THR A 494 -3.11 20.85 11.26
C THR A 494 -2.18 20.22 10.23
N LEU A 495 -1.75 18.96 10.46
CA LEU A 495 -0.94 18.16 9.54
C LEU A 495 -1.68 16.90 9.11
N SER A 496 -1.53 16.54 7.82
CA SER A 496 -2.19 15.38 7.26
C SER A 496 -1.33 14.11 7.29
N LYS A 497 0.00 14.20 7.33
CA LYS A 497 0.91 13.06 7.22
C LYS A 497 2.10 13.19 8.14
N ALA A 498 2.47 12.10 8.81
CA ALA A 498 3.59 12.08 9.73
C ALA A 498 4.89 11.72 9.02
N LEU A 499 4.95 10.53 8.39
CA LEU A 499 6.16 10.01 7.75
C LEU A 499 5.87 9.50 6.34
N THR A 500 6.69 9.93 5.39
CA THR A 500 6.85 9.28 4.09
C THR A 500 8.26 8.72 4.03
N ILE A 501 8.43 7.39 4.14
CA ILE A 501 9.75 6.77 4.25
C ILE A 501 10.18 6.31 2.88
N ARG A 502 11.13 7.01 2.26
CA ARG A 502 11.71 6.70 0.95
C ARG A 502 13.18 6.29 1.02
N ALA A 503 13.61 5.87 2.16
CA ALA A 503 14.94 5.34 2.41
C ALA A 503 14.90 3.81 2.47
N THR A 504 15.60 3.15 1.57
CA THR A 504 15.78 1.70 1.58
C THR A 504 16.52 1.27 2.84
N ASP A 505 16.13 0.14 3.43
CA ASP A 505 16.73 -0.39 4.67
C ASP A 505 16.59 0.56 5.88
N ALA A 506 15.62 1.48 5.85
CA ALA A 506 15.41 2.39 6.97
C ALA A 506 14.76 1.69 8.16
N GLU A 507 15.16 2.07 9.36
CA GLU A 507 14.54 1.64 10.60
C GLU A 507 13.95 2.83 11.37
N ILE A 508 12.68 2.72 11.75
CA ILE A 508 12.01 3.66 12.66
C ILE A 508 11.65 2.88 13.91
N ARG A 509 12.07 3.34 15.08
CA ARG A 509 11.83 2.59 16.30
C ARG A 509 11.57 3.45 17.55
N GLY A 510 10.78 2.93 18.49
CA GLY A 510 10.57 3.45 19.82
C GLY A 510 9.82 4.77 19.93
N ILE A 511 9.10 5.21 18.90
CA ILE A 511 8.39 6.49 18.87
C ILE A 511 6.87 6.32 18.77
N GLY A 512 6.14 7.35 19.23
CA GLY A 512 4.71 7.49 19.02
C GLY A 512 4.36 8.44 17.86
N ILE A 513 3.25 8.17 17.16
CA ILE A 513 2.72 8.97 16.05
C ILE A 513 1.22 9.08 16.22
N ARG A 514 0.67 10.31 16.22
CA ARG A 514 -0.75 10.51 16.51
C ARG A 514 -1.36 11.77 15.92
N ARG A 515 -2.68 11.78 15.81
CA ARG A 515 -3.54 12.95 15.58
C ARG A 515 -3.27 13.68 14.27
N TYR A 516 -2.91 12.93 13.23
CA TYR A 516 -2.79 13.46 11.86
C TYR A 516 -4.12 13.36 11.13
N ALA A 517 -4.49 14.45 10.46
CA ALA A 517 -5.68 14.53 9.61
C ALA A 517 -5.46 13.88 8.24
N THR A 518 -4.99 12.65 8.23
CA THR A 518 -4.67 11.90 7.01
C THR A 518 -5.94 11.65 6.21
N SER A 519 -6.00 12.10 4.97
CA SER A 519 -7.10 11.81 4.05
C SER A 519 -6.99 10.40 3.47
N VAL A 520 -8.09 9.84 2.98
CA VAL A 520 -8.09 8.51 2.36
C VAL A 520 -7.11 8.41 1.18
N PRO A 521 -7.03 9.40 0.24
CA PRO A 521 -6.06 9.36 -0.86
C PRO A 521 -4.59 9.40 -0.45
N GLU A 522 -4.26 9.84 0.76
CA GLU A 522 -2.88 9.82 1.27
C GLU A 522 -2.42 8.43 1.72
N MET A 523 -3.32 7.45 1.68
CA MET A 523 -3.12 6.03 1.94
C MET A 523 -2.79 5.69 3.42
N GLY A 524 -1.95 6.45 4.10
CA GLY A 524 -1.59 6.23 5.50
C GLY A 524 -0.89 7.41 6.13
N THR A 525 -1.04 7.55 7.45
CA THR A 525 -0.30 8.54 8.25
C THR A 525 1.21 8.29 8.16
N VAL A 526 1.59 7.02 8.11
CA VAL A 526 2.96 6.56 7.83
C VAL A 526 2.93 5.72 6.56
N THR A 527 3.74 6.05 5.57
CA THR A 527 3.93 5.21 4.38
C THR A 527 5.37 4.77 4.23
N ALA A 528 5.54 3.49 3.86
CA ALA A 528 6.83 2.87 3.53
C ALA A 528 6.87 2.60 2.02
N ASP A 529 7.70 3.36 1.29
CA ASP A 529 7.69 3.41 -0.18
C ASP A 529 8.89 2.67 -0.79
N GLN A 530 9.84 2.20 0.03
CA GLN A 530 11.06 1.52 -0.39
C GLN A 530 11.23 0.18 0.31
N PRO A 531 11.93 -0.77 -0.31
CA PRO A 531 12.08 -2.11 0.26
C PRO A 531 12.92 -2.14 1.54
N ARG A 532 12.66 -3.18 2.36
CA ARG A 532 13.39 -3.52 3.59
C ARG A 532 13.32 -2.43 4.66
N ILE A 533 12.20 -1.69 4.71
CA ILE A 533 11.92 -0.74 5.80
C ILE A 533 11.44 -1.55 7.01
N THR A 534 11.95 -1.20 8.18
CA THR A 534 11.55 -1.81 9.45
C THR A 534 10.94 -0.77 10.40
N LEU A 535 9.81 -1.11 10.99
CA LEU A 535 9.23 -0.40 12.13
C LEU A 535 9.30 -1.32 13.35
N THR A 536 9.92 -0.85 14.44
CA THR A 536 10.08 -1.61 15.69
C THR A 536 9.58 -0.78 16.88
N ASP A 537 8.68 -1.31 17.68
CA ASP A 537 8.10 -0.62 18.86
C ASP A 537 7.55 0.78 18.51
N VAL A 538 6.81 0.90 17.42
CA VAL A 538 6.19 2.16 16.97
C VAL A 538 4.70 2.15 17.27
N THR A 539 4.19 3.18 17.94
CA THR A 539 2.76 3.37 18.18
C THR A 539 2.19 4.38 17.18
N ILE A 540 1.16 3.98 16.39
CA ILE A 540 0.47 4.82 15.41
C ILE A 540 -1.01 4.85 15.76
N ARG A 541 -1.51 5.96 16.33
CA ARG A 541 -2.87 5.98 16.87
C ARG A 541 -3.60 7.30 16.67
N ASP A 542 -4.92 7.24 16.78
CA ASP A 542 -5.80 8.41 16.77
C ASP A 542 -5.65 9.27 15.51
N ASN A 543 -5.35 8.64 14.36
CA ASN A 543 -5.26 9.33 13.08
C ASN A 543 -6.59 9.21 12.32
N ALA A 544 -6.85 10.18 11.46
CA ALA A 544 -8.16 10.37 10.85
C ALA A 544 -8.61 9.20 9.95
N THR A 545 -7.68 8.51 9.26
CA THR A 545 -8.03 7.38 8.40
C THR A 545 -7.11 6.18 8.64
N THR A 546 -6.14 5.91 7.79
CA THR A 546 -5.25 4.74 7.90
C THR A 546 -3.98 5.07 8.67
N GLY A 547 -3.61 4.23 9.62
CA GLY A 547 -2.39 4.40 10.40
C GLY A 547 -1.13 4.18 9.58
N PHE A 548 -0.93 2.97 9.07
CA PHE A 548 0.25 2.58 8.28
C PHE A 548 -0.14 2.03 6.91
N TYR A 549 0.65 2.31 5.89
CA TYR A 549 0.47 1.69 4.58
C TYR A 549 1.81 1.45 3.86
N THR A 550 1.90 0.35 3.08
CA THR A 550 3.08 0.05 2.28
C THR A 550 2.73 -0.61 0.94
N TRP A 551 3.56 -0.37 -0.06
CA TRP A 551 3.57 -1.10 -1.33
C TRP A 551 4.99 -1.58 -1.69
N ALA A 552 5.87 -1.59 -0.71
CA ALA A 552 7.26 -1.99 -0.87
C ALA A 552 7.51 -3.43 -0.38
N SER A 553 8.45 -4.12 -1.00
CA SER A 553 8.80 -5.51 -0.64
C SER A 553 9.66 -5.59 0.63
N ASN A 554 9.53 -6.71 1.35
CA ASN A 554 10.34 -7.04 2.53
C ASN A 554 10.25 -5.99 3.64
N VAL A 555 9.07 -5.39 3.82
CA VAL A 555 8.81 -4.50 4.97
C VAL A 555 8.57 -5.34 6.22
N THR A 556 9.13 -4.93 7.34
CA THR A 556 9.00 -5.61 8.62
C THR A 556 8.35 -4.71 9.66
N LEU A 557 7.29 -5.20 10.29
CA LEU A 557 6.59 -4.54 11.40
C LEU A 557 6.74 -5.41 12.65
N THR A 558 7.60 -5.00 13.56
CA THR A 558 7.87 -5.74 14.80
C THR A 558 7.31 -4.98 16.00
N ARG A 559 6.40 -5.58 16.74
CA ARG A 559 5.76 -4.95 17.90
C ARG A 559 5.25 -3.54 17.60
N VAL A 560 4.50 -3.38 16.50
CA VAL A 560 3.86 -2.12 16.13
C VAL A 560 2.45 -2.09 16.70
N THR A 561 2.06 -0.99 17.34
CA THR A 561 0.67 -0.74 17.73
C THR A 561 0.01 0.19 16.74
N VAL A 562 -1.12 -0.24 16.14
CA VAL A 562 -2.01 0.59 15.34
C VAL A 562 -3.37 0.63 16.02
N ALA A 563 -3.78 1.79 16.54
CA ALA A 563 -4.94 1.90 17.42
C ALA A 563 -5.82 3.11 17.10
N ASN A 564 -7.13 2.94 17.18
CA ASN A 564 -8.13 4.01 17.02
C ASN A 564 -7.99 4.82 15.73
N ASN A 565 -7.39 4.26 14.66
CA ASN A 565 -7.31 4.95 13.37
C ASN A 565 -8.68 4.89 12.67
N GLY A 566 -9.05 5.96 11.95
CA GLY A 566 -10.41 6.18 11.47
C GLY A 566 -10.94 5.16 10.48
N LEU A 567 -10.07 4.57 9.64
CA LEU A 567 -10.43 3.63 8.58
C LEU A 567 -9.77 2.25 8.76
N LEU A 568 -8.46 2.21 8.85
CA LEU A 568 -7.68 0.98 8.79
C LEU A 568 -6.46 1.09 9.70
N GLY A 569 -6.15 0.04 10.47
CA GLY A 569 -4.94 0.00 11.27
C GLY A 569 -3.69 0.01 10.39
N ALA A 570 -3.54 -1.03 9.57
CA ALA A 570 -2.43 -1.16 8.63
C ALA A 570 -2.89 -1.71 7.28
N GLY A 571 -2.26 -1.28 6.20
CA GLY A 571 -2.51 -1.76 4.85
C GLY A 571 -1.24 -2.06 4.08
N ALA A 572 -1.33 -3.02 3.15
CA ALA A 572 -0.24 -3.34 2.23
C ALA A 572 -0.81 -3.80 0.89
N SER A 573 -0.19 -3.35 -0.19
CA SER A 573 -0.51 -3.85 -1.53
C SER A 573 0.78 -4.10 -2.29
N GLN A 574 0.87 -5.25 -2.98
CA GLN A 574 2.05 -5.61 -3.78
C GLN A 574 3.36 -5.73 -2.96
N SER A 575 3.23 -5.91 -1.65
CA SER A 575 4.34 -5.94 -0.68
C SER A 575 4.82 -7.36 -0.46
N ASP A 576 5.52 -7.93 -1.44
CA ASP A 576 6.08 -9.29 -1.32
C ASP A 576 7.06 -9.37 -0.13
N GLY A 577 6.99 -10.45 0.65
CA GLY A 577 7.85 -10.66 1.83
C GLY A 577 7.48 -9.80 3.05
N LEU A 578 6.27 -9.24 3.11
CA LEU A 578 5.81 -8.50 4.30
C LEU A 578 5.86 -9.41 5.54
N THR A 579 6.52 -8.95 6.59
CA THR A 579 6.59 -9.61 7.89
C THR A 579 5.93 -8.74 8.97
N VAL A 580 4.96 -9.29 9.67
CA VAL A 580 4.27 -8.66 10.81
C VAL A 580 4.44 -9.59 12.01
N LYS A 581 5.12 -9.12 13.03
CA LYS A 581 5.39 -9.90 14.24
C LYS A 581 5.09 -9.11 15.51
N GLY A 582 4.29 -9.70 16.39
CA GLY A 582 3.95 -9.07 17.67
C GLY A 582 3.15 -7.76 17.53
N MET A 583 2.41 -7.56 16.44
CA MET A 583 1.57 -6.38 16.23
C MET A 583 0.38 -6.38 17.18
N LEU A 584 -0.03 -5.19 17.63
CA LEU A 584 -1.34 -4.93 18.21
C LEU A 584 -2.14 -4.00 17.29
N SER A 585 -3.23 -4.52 16.73
CA SER A 585 -4.20 -3.72 15.96
C SER A 585 -5.53 -3.68 16.70
N VAL A 586 -5.91 -2.50 17.21
CA VAL A 586 -7.07 -2.39 18.11
C VAL A 586 -7.93 -1.17 17.81
N ASN A 587 -9.26 -1.34 17.90
CA ASN A 587 -10.26 -0.27 17.75
C ASN A 587 -10.16 0.54 16.44
N ASN A 588 -9.56 0.02 15.38
CA ASN A 588 -9.50 0.72 14.09
C ASN A 588 -10.86 0.70 13.39
N ASN A 589 -10.99 1.52 12.36
CA ASN A 589 -12.25 1.95 11.77
C ASN A 589 -13.11 2.74 12.77
N SER A 590 -12.48 3.61 13.56
CA SER A 590 -13.15 4.40 14.58
C SER A 590 -14.15 5.42 14.01
N GLN A 591 -14.00 5.84 12.74
CA GLN A 591 -14.93 6.72 12.04
C GLN A 591 -16.14 5.99 11.43
N GLY A 592 -16.10 4.64 11.35
CA GLY A 592 -17.23 3.83 10.92
C GLY A 592 -17.43 3.81 9.40
N PHE A 593 -16.36 3.73 8.62
CA PHE A 593 -16.44 3.37 7.20
C PHE A 593 -17.07 1.99 7.03
N ASN A 594 -17.64 1.71 5.87
CA ASN A 594 -18.11 0.38 5.54
C ASN A 594 -16.99 -0.66 5.68
N ARG A 595 -17.36 -1.87 6.08
CA ARG A 595 -16.40 -2.98 6.25
C ARG A 595 -15.68 -3.38 4.97
N ALA A 596 -16.36 -3.31 3.84
CA ALA A 596 -15.78 -3.41 2.51
C ALA A 596 -15.82 -2.02 1.84
N PRO A 597 -14.82 -1.66 1.01
CA PRO A 597 -13.80 -2.56 0.49
C PRO A 597 -12.52 -2.70 1.34
N VAL A 598 -12.34 -1.97 2.46
CA VAL A 598 -10.99 -1.81 3.05
C VAL A 598 -10.93 -1.91 4.57
N SER A 599 -11.95 -1.45 5.31
CA SER A 599 -11.81 -1.06 6.71
C SER A 599 -11.56 -2.19 7.71
N GLY A 600 -10.81 -1.91 8.75
CA GLY A 600 -10.59 -2.80 9.89
C GLY A 600 -9.17 -2.84 10.43
N ALA A 601 -8.69 -4.03 10.75
CA ALA A 601 -7.42 -4.23 11.44
C ALA A 601 -6.20 -4.14 10.52
N LEU A 602 -6.16 -5.01 9.50
CA LEU A 602 -5.07 -5.15 8.54
C LEU A 602 -5.65 -5.61 7.19
N LYS A 603 -5.31 -4.95 6.09
CA LYS A 603 -5.62 -5.45 4.75
C LYS A 603 -4.37 -5.58 3.91
N VAL A 604 -4.16 -6.80 3.32
CA VAL A 604 -3.05 -7.10 2.43
C VAL A 604 -3.59 -7.58 1.09
N THR A 605 -3.11 -7.01 -0.01
CA THR A 605 -3.54 -7.39 -1.36
C THR A 605 -2.34 -7.63 -2.28
N ARG A 606 -2.49 -8.56 -3.25
CA ARG A 606 -1.55 -8.75 -4.37
C ARG A 606 -0.11 -8.95 -3.93
N ALA A 607 0.12 -9.72 -2.88
CA ALA A 607 1.43 -9.89 -2.27
C ALA A 607 1.76 -11.36 -2.03
N ARG A 608 3.04 -11.72 -1.96
CA ARG A 608 3.52 -13.09 -1.80
C ARG A 608 4.49 -13.25 -0.65
N GLY A 609 4.46 -14.44 -0.01
CA GLY A 609 5.37 -14.76 1.09
C GLY A 609 5.09 -13.95 2.35
N ILE A 610 3.83 -13.74 2.68
CA ILE A 610 3.40 -12.93 3.80
C ILE A 610 3.48 -13.72 5.10
N GLN A 611 4.04 -13.11 6.13
CA GLN A 611 4.11 -13.70 7.45
C GLN A 611 3.45 -12.77 8.49
N VAL A 612 2.46 -13.27 9.20
CA VAL A 612 1.80 -12.58 10.34
C VAL A 612 1.81 -13.53 11.52
N THR A 613 2.61 -13.24 12.52
CA THR A 613 2.82 -14.12 13.67
C THR A 613 2.77 -13.35 14.99
N ASP A 614 2.45 -14.05 16.05
CA ASP A 614 2.52 -13.53 17.43
C ASP A 614 1.79 -12.20 17.63
N SER A 615 0.70 -11.94 16.89
CA SER A 615 0.03 -10.65 16.83
C SER A 615 -1.38 -10.70 17.39
N SER A 616 -1.91 -9.56 17.81
CA SER A 616 -3.30 -9.43 18.29
C SER A 616 -4.07 -8.40 17.47
N PHE A 617 -5.27 -8.80 17.00
CA PHE A 617 -6.19 -8.01 16.20
C PHE A 617 -7.54 -7.98 16.91
N ILE A 618 -7.77 -6.97 17.74
CA ILE A 618 -8.88 -6.97 18.70
C ILE A 618 -9.77 -5.74 18.54
N ASP A 619 -11.08 -5.94 18.70
CA ASP A 619 -12.12 -4.90 18.78
C ASP A 619 -12.15 -3.91 17.59
N ASN A 620 -11.63 -4.31 16.41
CA ASN A 620 -11.71 -3.44 15.24
C ASN A 620 -13.15 -3.39 14.73
N LYS A 621 -13.60 -2.19 14.34
CA LYS A 621 -14.98 -1.94 13.89
C LYS A 621 -15.15 -2.23 12.40
N GLY A 622 -14.56 -3.31 11.95
CA GLY A 622 -14.51 -3.78 10.57
C GLY A 622 -14.07 -5.23 10.52
N GLN A 623 -13.35 -5.58 9.47
CA GLN A 623 -12.71 -6.90 9.36
C GLN A 623 -11.52 -6.99 10.32
N GLY A 624 -11.23 -8.19 10.82
CA GLY A 624 -9.92 -8.53 11.33
C GLY A 624 -8.86 -8.48 10.22
N PRO A 625 -7.81 -9.31 10.26
CA PRO A 625 -6.88 -9.42 9.13
C PRO A 625 -7.58 -9.92 7.87
N TRP A 626 -7.32 -9.26 6.75
CA TRP A 626 -7.92 -9.57 5.46
C TRP A 626 -6.85 -9.66 4.37
N PHE A 627 -6.65 -10.86 3.83
CA PHE A 627 -5.74 -11.19 2.73
C PHE A 627 -6.57 -11.44 1.48
N ASP A 628 -6.34 -10.65 0.42
CA ASP A 628 -7.27 -10.53 -0.70
C ASP A 628 -6.53 -10.27 -2.02
N GLU A 629 -7.25 -10.39 -3.13
CA GLU A 629 -6.76 -9.95 -4.43
C GLU A 629 -5.41 -10.56 -4.80
N SER A 630 -5.35 -11.88 -4.94
CA SER A 630 -4.17 -12.63 -5.39
C SER A 630 -2.99 -12.68 -4.40
N VAL A 631 -3.27 -12.73 -3.11
CA VAL A 631 -2.25 -13.09 -2.10
C VAL A 631 -1.84 -14.56 -2.28
N TYR A 632 -0.54 -14.83 -2.18
CA TYR A 632 0.01 -16.17 -2.32
C TYR A 632 1.09 -16.46 -1.27
N ASP A 633 1.06 -17.67 -0.70
CA ASP A 633 1.98 -18.14 0.36
C ASP A 633 1.89 -17.29 1.63
N LEU A 634 0.72 -17.34 2.25
CA LEU A 634 0.42 -16.72 3.54
C LEU A 634 0.81 -17.66 4.69
N THR A 635 1.48 -17.11 5.69
CA THR A 635 1.64 -17.68 7.03
C THR A 635 0.90 -16.79 8.02
N PHE A 636 -0.16 -17.30 8.63
CA PHE A 636 -0.93 -16.64 9.68
C PHE A 636 -1.01 -17.55 10.89
N THR A 637 -0.07 -17.40 11.82
CA THR A 637 0.08 -18.35 12.91
C THR A 637 0.33 -17.66 14.26
N ASP A 638 -0.09 -18.32 15.31
CA ASP A 638 0.18 -17.87 16.69
C ASP A 638 -0.45 -16.49 17.00
N ASN A 639 -1.57 -16.14 16.36
CA ASN A 639 -2.25 -14.85 16.52
C ASN A 639 -3.49 -14.95 17.41
N ASP A 640 -3.88 -13.83 18.01
CA ASP A 640 -5.15 -13.61 18.68
C ASP A 640 -6.02 -12.65 17.86
N VAL A 641 -7.22 -13.08 17.50
CA VAL A 641 -8.18 -12.31 16.70
C VAL A 641 -9.51 -12.31 17.43
N SER A 642 -9.85 -11.22 18.11
CA SER A 642 -11.01 -11.21 19.01
C SER A 642 -11.86 -9.96 18.85
N GLY A 643 -13.18 -10.07 18.98
CA GLY A 643 -14.12 -8.95 19.09
C GLY A 643 -14.23 -8.07 17.82
N ASN A 644 -13.74 -8.48 16.68
CA ASN A 644 -13.86 -7.70 15.44
C ASN A 644 -15.30 -7.75 14.93
N THR A 645 -15.88 -6.60 14.53
CA THR A 645 -17.30 -6.55 14.15
C THR A 645 -17.63 -7.17 12.79
N GLY A 646 -16.60 -7.48 11.98
CA GLY A 646 -16.66 -8.22 10.73
C GLY A 646 -16.26 -9.68 10.90
N TYR A 647 -15.63 -10.25 9.89
CA TYR A 647 -14.96 -11.55 9.97
C TYR A 647 -13.71 -11.45 10.86
N GLY A 648 -13.39 -12.53 11.57
CA GLY A 648 -12.14 -12.61 12.33
C GLY A 648 -10.92 -12.58 11.39
N LEU A 649 -10.77 -13.59 10.54
CA LEU A 649 -9.75 -13.68 9.50
C LEU A 649 -10.41 -13.90 8.14
N VAL A 650 -9.95 -13.21 7.12
CA VAL A 650 -10.39 -13.41 5.73
C VAL A 650 -9.20 -13.76 4.83
N VAL A 651 -9.35 -14.86 4.08
CA VAL A 651 -8.47 -15.24 2.97
C VAL A 651 -9.33 -15.36 1.73
N GLU A 652 -9.23 -14.37 0.84
CA GLU A 652 -10.11 -14.21 -0.31
C GLU A 652 -9.31 -14.07 -1.61
N LEU A 653 -9.81 -14.67 -2.71
CA LEU A 653 -9.15 -14.64 -4.03
C LEU A 653 -7.64 -14.94 -3.97
N SER A 654 -7.25 -15.86 -3.12
CA SER A 654 -5.86 -16.11 -2.72
C SER A 654 -5.50 -17.59 -2.83
N ASP A 655 -4.25 -17.94 -2.59
CA ASP A 655 -3.83 -19.34 -2.65
C ASP A 655 -2.64 -19.61 -1.72
N LYS A 656 -2.53 -20.87 -1.21
CA LYS A 656 -1.46 -21.37 -0.37
C LYS A 656 -1.34 -20.59 0.96
N ALA A 657 -2.20 -20.94 1.92
CA ALA A 657 -2.18 -20.34 3.25
C ALA A 657 -1.94 -21.41 4.35
N VAL A 658 -1.13 -21.08 5.34
CA VAL A 658 -1.04 -21.82 6.61
C VAL A 658 -1.67 -20.94 7.70
N ILE A 659 -2.77 -21.41 8.27
CA ILE A 659 -3.55 -20.76 9.33
C ILE A 659 -3.52 -21.70 10.54
N ALA A 660 -2.61 -21.48 11.45
CA ALA A 660 -2.39 -22.45 12.52
C ALA A 660 -2.14 -21.81 13.88
N ASN A 661 -2.56 -22.50 14.93
CA ASN A 661 -2.34 -22.14 16.32
C ASN A 661 -2.87 -20.74 16.69
N ASN A 662 -3.96 -20.30 16.03
CA ASN A 662 -4.57 -19.01 16.32
C ASN A 662 -5.76 -19.17 17.28
N LEU A 663 -6.00 -18.13 18.07
CA LEU A 663 -7.23 -17.94 18.82
C LEU A 663 -8.12 -16.96 18.05
N VAL A 664 -9.36 -17.35 17.72
CA VAL A 664 -10.32 -16.49 16.98
C VAL A 664 -11.66 -16.48 17.69
N ALA A 665 -12.03 -15.36 18.31
CA ALA A 665 -13.21 -15.33 19.17
C ALA A 665 -14.06 -14.06 19.00
N GLY A 666 -15.38 -14.20 19.19
CA GLY A 666 -16.31 -13.08 19.27
C GLY A 666 -16.38 -12.26 17.96
N SER A 667 -16.15 -12.84 16.82
CA SER A 667 -16.27 -12.14 15.54
C SER A 667 -17.73 -11.89 15.20
N GLY A 668 -18.06 -10.68 14.74
CA GLY A 668 -19.44 -10.33 14.34
C GLY A 668 -19.93 -11.04 13.08
N LYS A 669 -19.05 -11.82 12.43
CA LYS A 669 -19.33 -12.78 11.36
C LYS A 669 -18.55 -14.07 11.59
N ALA A 670 -18.19 -14.81 10.53
CA ALA A 670 -17.44 -16.05 10.72
C ALA A 670 -16.03 -15.77 11.29
N GLY A 671 -15.54 -16.71 12.09
CA GLY A 671 -14.19 -16.60 12.66
C GLY A 671 -13.10 -16.61 11.58
N ILE A 672 -13.10 -17.61 10.70
CA ILE A 672 -12.20 -17.71 9.54
C ILE A 672 -13.04 -17.86 8.29
N LEU A 673 -12.88 -16.95 7.35
CA LEU A 673 -13.46 -17.03 6.01
C LEU A 673 -12.39 -17.40 4.99
N ILE A 674 -12.61 -18.49 4.24
CA ILE A 674 -11.83 -18.86 3.06
C ILE A 674 -12.75 -18.74 1.86
N ALA A 675 -12.55 -17.71 1.02
CA ALA A 675 -13.39 -17.43 -0.14
C ALA A 675 -12.58 -17.46 -1.42
N ASN A 676 -12.99 -18.28 -2.39
CA ASN A 676 -12.32 -18.42 -3.68
C ASN A 676 -10.79 -18.64 -3.57
N SER A 677 -10.38 -19.38 -2.54
CA SER A 677 -8.96 -19.55 -2.18
C SER A 677 -8.62 -21.01 -2.00
N GLY A 678 -7.50 -21.44 -2.57
CA GLY A 678 -7.08 -22.83 -2.54
C GLY A 678 -5.85 -23.10 -1.65
N ASN A 679 -5.54 -24.39 -1.49
CA ASN A 679 -4.35 -24.88 -0.79
C ASN A 679 -4.16 -24.27 0.63
N ALA A 680 -5.27 -24.12 1.36
CA ALA A 680 -5.27 -23.58 2.72
C ALA A 680 -5.21 -24.69 3.77
N ALA A 681 -4.26 -24.60 4.70
CA ALA A 681 -4.11 -25.51 5.83
C ALA A 681 -4.59 -24.80 7.12
N VAL A 682 -5.73 -25.21 7.65
CA VAL A 682 -6.35 -24.69 8.89
C VAL A 682 -6.12 -25.72 10.00
N TRP A 683 -5.10 -25.48 10.81
CA TRP A 683 -4.63 -26.45 11.80
C TRP A 683 -4.58 -25.89 13.21
N ASN A 684 -5.07 -26.69 14.17
CA ASN A 684 -4.89 -26.39 15.61
C ASN A 684 -5.33 -24.96 16.01
N ASN A 685 -6.38 -24.41 15.41
CA ASN A 685 -6.92 -23.12 15.86
C ASN A 685 -7.99 -23.37 16.94
N THR A 686 -8.15 -22.45 17.86
CA THR A 686 -9.29 -22.39 18.78
C THR A 686 -10.21 -21.25 18.36
N LEU A 687 -11.44 -21.58 17.98
CA LEU A 687 -12.45 -20.63 17.57
C LEU A 687 -13.63 -20.68 18.55
N SER A 688 -14.15 -19.55 19.00
CA SER A 688 -15.26 -19.48 19.96
C SER A 688 -16.16 -18.30 19.71
N ASP A 689 -17.48 -18.51 19.84
CA ASP A 689 -18.49 -17.43 19.80
C ASP A 689 -18.39 -16.51 18.58
N ASN A 690 -18.25 -17.10 17.38
CA ASN A 690 -18.26 -16.36 16.11
C ASN A 690 -19.65 -16.44 15.48
N ALA A 691 -20.24 -15.28 15.11
CA ALA A 691 -21.68 -15.14 14.86
C ALA A 691 -22.24 -15.85 13.62
N SER A 692 -21.41 -16.25 12.65
CA SER A 692 -21.90 -16.82 11.38
C SER A 692 -21.15 -18.09 10.98
N GLY A 693 -20.95 -19.00 11.91
CA GLY A 693 -20.09 -20.15 11.77
C GLY A 693 -18.64 -19.83 12.08
N SER A 694 -17.86 -20.82 12.47
CA SER A 694 -16.50 -20.57 12.92
C SER A 694 -15.49 -20.64 11.77
N VAL A 695 -15.55 -21.69 10.94
CA VAL A 695 -14.78 -21.79 9.69
C VAL A 695 -15.75 -21.85 8.52
N TYR A 696 -15.72 -20.84 7.67
CA TYR A 696 -16.61 -20.70 6.52
C TYR A 696 -15.78 -20.75 5.23
N ILE A 697 -15.98 -21.81 4.45
CA ILE A 697 -15.29 -22.07 3.19
C ILE A 697 -16.29 -21.87 2.05
N THR A 698 -16.02 -20.94 1.13
CA THR A 698 -17.01 -20.62 0.10
C THR A 698 -16.37 -20.34 -1.26
N GLN A 699 -17.08 -20.75 -2.29
CA GLN A 699 -16.76 -20.45 -3.68
C GLN A 699 -17.92 -19.65 -4.30
N ASP A 700 -17.61 -18.63 -5.07
CA ASP A 700 -18.56 -17.91 -5.93
C ASP A 700 -18.11 -17.97 -7.42
N GLU A 701 -18.75 -17.18 -8.30
CA GLU A 701 -18.49 -17.20 -9.74
C GLU A 701 -17.15 -16.57 -10.16
N ARG A 702 -16.45 -15.89 -9.26
CA ARG A 702 -15.16 -15.23 -9.57
C ARG A 702 -14.09 -16.28 -9.84
N ARG A 703 -13.43 -16.15 -11.00
CA ARG A 703 -12.29 -16.98 -11.43
C ARG A 703 -11.19 -16.08 -11.96
N ALA A 704 -9.94 -16.41 -11.67
CA ALA A 704 -8.80 -15.68 -12.22
C ALA A 704 -8.69 -15.76 -13.75
N SER A 705 -9.31 -16.76 -14.39
CA SER A 705 -9.41 -16.85 -15.84
C SER A 705 -10.21 -15.72 -16.48
N ASN A 706 -11.10 -15.07 -15.72
CA ASN A 706 -11.74 -13.84 -16.16
C ASN A 706 -10.82 -12.65 -15.87
N THR A 707 -9.99 -12.34 -16.85
CA THR A 707 -8.95 -11.30 -16.75
C THR A 707 -9.48 -9.87 -16.60
N SER A 708 -10.80 -9.66 -16.77
CA SER A 708 -11.45 -8.36 -16.61
C SER A 708 -11.86 -8.06 -15.15
N LEU A 709 -11.91 -9.07 -14.29
CA LEU A 709 -12.25 -8.87 -12.89
C LEU A 709 -11.15 -8.12 -12.13
N PRO A 710 -11.49 -7.25 -11.20
CA PRO A 710 -10.50 -6.65 -10.32
C PRO A 710 -9.88 -7.69 -9.37
N GLY A 711 -8.65 -7.44 -8.91
CA GLY A 711 -7.99 -8.32 -7.94
C GLY A 711 -6.74 -9.04 -8.48
N HIS A 712 -6.50 -9.03 -9.78
CA HIS A 712 -5.27 -9.55 -10.36
C HIS A 712 -4.04 -8.74 -9.92
N ASP A 713 -2.92 -9.42 -9.68
CA ASP A 713 -1.65 -8.75 -9.45
C ASP A 713 -1.05 -8.30 -10.80
N PRO A 714 -0.96 -6.99 -11.06
CA PRO A 714 -0.47 -6.50 -12.35
C PRO A 714 1.00 -6.79 -12.62
N ARG A 715 1.74 -7.30 -11.62
CA ARG A 715 3.15 -7.71 -11.74
C ARG A 715 3.30 -9.16 -12.20
N ARG A 716 2.20 -9.90 -12.30
CA ARG A 716 2.16 -11.34 -12.61
C ARG A 716 1.47 -11.57 -13.95
N PRO A 717 1.61 -12.78 -14.52
CA PRO A 717 0.77 -13.16 -15.65
C PRO A 717 -0.72 -12.98 -15.37
N ASN A 718 -1.49 -12.61 -16.36
CA ASN A 718 -2.94 -12.48 -16.20
C ASN A 718 -3.63 -13.38 -17.25
N PRO A 719 -4.24 -14.50 -16.83
CA PRO A 719 -4.41 -14.96 -15.44
C PRO A 719 -3.12 -15.52 -14.82
N ASP A 720 -3.00 -15.40 -13.50
CA ASP A 720 -1.91 -16.01 -12.74
C ASP A 720 -2.26 -17.47 -12.43
N PRO A 721 -1.52 -18.45 -12.97
CA PRO A 721 -1.83 -19.86 -12.76
C PRO A 721 -1.62 -20.33 -11.31
N THR A 722 -0.88 -19.58 -10.51
CA THR A 722 -0.63 -19.92 -9.10
C THR A 722 -1.78 -19.54 -8.18
N VAL A 723 -2.65 -18.60 -8.63
CA VAL A 723 -3.78 -18.09 -7.84
C VAL A 723 -5.05 -18.10 -8.69
N PRO A 724 -5.64 -19.26 -8.96
CA PRO A 724 -6.77 -19.39 -9.90
C PRO A 724 -8.12 -18.92 -9.35
N TRP A 725 -8.18 -18.44 -8.09
CA TRP A 725 -9.39 -18.06 -7.37
C TRP A 725 -10.39 -19.19 -7.23
N THR A 726 -9.88 -20.38 -6.91
CA THR A 726 -10.68 -21.60 -6.79
C THR A 726 -10.40 -22.25 -5.46
N VAL A 727 -11.47 -22.57 -4.72
CA VAL A 727 -11.37 -23.35 -3.48
C VAL A 727 -11.03 -24.79 -3.84
N ARG A 728 -9.88 -25.24 -3.39
CA ARG A 728 -9.38 -26.61 -3.58
C ARG A 728 -8.33 -26.95 -2.53
N ASN A 729 -8.17 -28.23 -2.25
CA ASN A 729 -7.13 -28.74 -1.36
C ASN A 729 -7.10 -28.04 0.02
N VAL A 730 -8.26 -27.66 0.54
CA VAL A 730 -8.35 -27.11 1.90
C VAL A 730 -8.30 -28.26 2.90
N VAL A 731 -7.49 -28.11 3.93
CA VAL A 731 -7.35 -29.05 5.05
C VAL A 731 -7.84 -28.37 6.33
N VAL A 732 -8.70 -29.03 7.11
CA VAL A 732 -9.24 -28.50 8.37
C VAL A 732 -9.04 -29.55 9.46
N SER A 733 -7.98 -29.42 10.26
CA SER A 733 -7.61 -30.48 11.21
C SER A 733 -7.23 -29.95 12.59
N ASN A 734 -7.58 -30.74 13.61
CA ASN A 734 -7.26 -30.49 15.02
C ASN A 734 -7.74 -29.15 15.57
N ASN A 735 -8.77 -28.53 14.98
CA ASN A 735 -9.29 -27.27 15.48
C ASN A 735 -10.32 -27.52 16.60
N VAL A 736 -10.42 -26.57 17.51
CA VAL A 736 -11.55 -26.48 18.44
C VAL A 736 -12.50 -25.39 17.94
N ILE A 737 -13.74 -25.76 17.68
CA ILE A 737 -14.80 -24.88 17.24
C ILE A 737 -15.87 -24.93 18.31
N SER A 738 -15.89 -23.89 19.16
CA SER A 738 -16.79 -23.80 20.31
C SER A 738 -17.80 -22.67 20.16
N GLU A 739 -18.93 -22.79 20.81
CA GLU A 739 -20.03 -21.82 20.78
C GLU A 739 -20.40 -21.44 19.33
N ALA A 740 -20.50 -22.45 18.46
CA ALA A 740 -20.81 -22.21 17.06
C ALA A 740 -22.25 -21.69 16.91
N GLN A 741 -22.41 -20.62 16.14
CA GLN A 741 -23.69 -19.94 15.89
C GLN A 741 -23.96 -19.81 14.40
N GLY A 742 -25.19 -19.47 14.03
CA GLY A 742 -25.62 -19.13 12.67
C GLY A 742 -26.05 -20.31 11.84
N ASP A 743 -25.68 -20.37 10.54
CA ASP A 743 -26.28 -21.34 9.62
C ASP A 743 -25.71 -22.75 9.76
N CYS A 744 -24.45 -22.90 10.12
CA CYS A 744 -23.78 -24.20 10.17
C CYS A 744 -22.52 -24.17 11.06
N VAL A 745 -22.21 -25.30 11.69
CA VAL A 745 -20.93 -25.53 12.38
C VAL A 745 -19.83 -25.75 11.34
N VAL A 746 -20.08 -26.60 10.35
CA VAL A 746 -19.22 -26.86 9.20
C VAL A 746 -19.87 -26.27 7.95
N CYS A 747 -19.28 -25.21 7.43
CA CYS A 747 -19.85 -24.47 6.30
C CYS A 747 -18.91 -24.57 5.09
N VAL A 748 -19.26 -25.43 4.12
CA VAL A 748 -18.53 -25.58 2.86
C VAL A 748 -19.51 -25.39 1.71
N ASN A 749 -19.57 -24.18 1.18
CA ASN A 749 -20.60 -23.76 0.23
C ASN A 749 -19.99 -23.39 -1.14
N ASP A 750 -20.61 -23.87 -2.20
CA ASP A 750 -20.32 -23.43 -3.56
C ASP A 750 -21.56 -22.77 -4.18
N TRP A 751 -21.53 -21.47 -4.32
CA TRP A 751 -22.56 -20.67 -4.94
C TRP A 751 -22.48 -20.68 -6.46
N SER A 752 -21.30 -20.99 -7.03
CA SER A 752 -21.11 -21.21 -8.46
C SER A 752 -21.70 -22.53 -8.94
N ARG A 753 -21.94 -23.49 -8.03
CA ARG A 753 -22.44 -24.84 -8.31
C ARG A 753 -21.53 -25.70 -9.21
N GLU A 754 -20.24 -25.43 -9.19
CA GLU A 754 -19.24 -26.14 -10.01
C GLU A 754 -18.50 -27.23 -9.22
N PHE A 755 -18.38 -27.06 -7.90
CA PHE A 755 -17.53 -27.90 -7.07
C PHE A 755 -18.33 -28.68 -6.02
N THR A 756 -17.85 -29.88 -5.73
CA THR A 756 -18.31 -30.63 -4.56
C THR A 756 -17.47 -30.24 -3.34
N GLY A 757 -18.03 -30.31 -2.15
CA GLY A 757 -17.31 -30.08 -0.90
C GLY A 757 -16.08 -30.99 -0.76
N ALA A 758 -16.13 -32.22 -1.32
CA ALA A 758 -15.00 -33.14 -1.31
C ALA A 758 -13.81 -32.67 -2.17
N LYS A 759 -14.07 -31.91 -3.24
CA LYS A 759 -13.01 -31.26 -4.04
C LYS A 759 -12.48 -30.00 -3.36
N MET A 760 -13.35 -29.28 -2.64
CA MET A 760 -12.98 -28.05 -1.94
C MET A 760 -12.17 -28.37 -0.68
N VAL A 761 -12.62 -29.30 0.15
CA VAL A 761 -11.98 -29.75 1.39
C VAL A 761 -11.54 -31.21 1.22
N THR A 762 -10.26 -31.39 1.04
CA THR A 762 -9.70 -32.74 0.79
C THR A 762 -9.46 -33.56 2.05
N GLU A 763 -9.26 -32.86 3.18
CA GLU A 763 -9.05 -33.51 4.48
C GLU A 763 -9.73 -32.72 5.60
N SER A 764 -10.41 -33.41 6.50
CA SER A 764 -10.96 -32.87 7.74
C SER A 764 -10.98 -33.96 8.80
N GLY A 765 -10.47 -33.66 9.98
CA GLY A 765 -10.41 -34.62 11.09
C GLY A 765 -9.72 -34.11 12.34
N GLY A 766 -9.87 -34.84 13.44
CA GLY A 766 -9.32 -34.48 14.75
C GLY A 766 -9.93 -33.23 15.38
N ASN A 767 -10.98 -32.65 14.78
CA ASN A 767 -11.61 -31.42 15.26
C ASN A 767 -12.53 -31.69 16.46
N VAL A 768 -12.73 -30.70 17.30
CA VAL A 768 -13.77 -30.66 18.33
C VAL A 768 -14.78 -29.57 17.95
N TYR A 769 -16.02 -29.97 17.75
CA TYR A 769 -17.16 -29.10 17.44
C TYR A 769 -18.07 -29.00 18.66
N HIS A 770 -18.42 -27.79 19.09
CA HIS A 770 -19.27 -27.55 20.24
C HIS A 770 -20.31 -26.48 19.96
N ARG A 771 -21.54 -26.76 20.41
CA ARG A 771 -22.65 -25.81 20.51
C ARG A 771 -23.18 -25.84 21.92
N SER A 772 -23.52 -24.71 22.49
CA SER A 772 -24.21 -24.64 23.79
C SER A 772 -25.55 -25.34 23.72
N ARG A 773 -26.23 -25.28 22.58
CA ARG A 773 -27.49 -26.00 22.25
C ARG A 773 -27.45 -26.41 20.79
N ALA A 774 -28.04 -27.52 20.46
CA ALA A 774 -28.16 -27.98 19.07
C ALA A 774 -28.84 -26.93 18.14
N SER A 775 -29.76 -26.14 18.72
CA SER A 775 -30.50 -25.07 18.02
C SER A 775 -29.68 -23.81 17.72
N ASP A 776 -28.47 -23.66 18.25
CA ASP A 776 -27.63 -22.46 18.03
C ASP A 776 -27.15 -22.36 16.58
N THR A 777 -27.23 -23.45 15.83
CA THR A 777 -27.02 -23.45 14.37
C THR A 777 -28.23 -24.05 13.65
N SER A 778 -28.60 -23.50 12.51
CA SER A 778 -29.71 -24.00 11.69
C SER A 778 -29.46 -25.44 11.18
N ASN A 779 -28.20 -25.79 10.97
CA ASN A 779 -27.73 -27.11 10.54
C ASN A 779 -26.41 -27.43 11.22
N PHE A 780 -26.06 -28.72 11.32
CA PHE A 780 -24.70 -29.07 11.71
C PHE A 780 -23.71 -28.75 10.58
N ALA A 781 -24.04 -29.13 9.35
CA ALA A 781 -23.18 -28.84 8.23
C ALA A 781 -23.99 -28.39 7.00
N GLN A 782 -23.34 -27.53 6.20
CA GLN A 782 -23.68 -27.27 4.81
C GLN A 782 -22.47 -27.73 3.95
N TRP A 783 -22.78 -28.51 2.89
CA TRP A 783 -21.77 -29.18 2.10
C TRP A 783 -22.08 -29.10 0.61
N ALA A 784 -21.17 -28.51 -0.18
CA ALA A 784 -21.37 -28.31 -1.61
C ALA A 784 -21.53 -29.61 -2.38
N GLN A 785 -22.48 -29.65 -3.31
CA GLN A 785 -22.83 -30.79 -4.15
C GLN A 785 -22.85 -30.43 -5.65
N ALA A 786 -22.00 -29.52 -6.05
CA ALA A 786 -21.91 -28.98 -7.39
C ALA A 786 -23.32 -28.54 -7.93
N GLY A 787 -23.78 -29.06 -9.08
CA GLY A 787 -25.05 -28.69 -9.70
C GLY A 787 -26.27 -28.78 -8.76
N ASN A 788 -26.21 -29.60 -7.71
CA ASN A 788 -27.29 -29.79 -6.72
C ASN A 788 -27.25 -28.73 -5.59
N GLY A 789 -26.34 -27.76 -5.63
CA GLY A 789 -26.20 -26.70 -4.64
C GLY A 789 -25.53 -27.17 -3.35
N ASN A 790 -25.96 -26.65 -2.20
CA ASN A 790 -25.32 -26.93 -0.90
C ASN A 790 -26.28 -27.82 -0.04
N GLN A 791 -25.89 -29.06 0.15
CA GLN A 791 -26.68 -30.03 0.96
C GLN A 791 -26.56 -29.68 2.44
N ARG A 792 -27.63 -29.77 3.16
CA ARG A 792 -27.74 -29.53 4.60
C ARG A 792 -27.75 -30.83 5.38
N HIS A 793 -26.99 -30.91 6.43
CA HIS A 793 -26.97 -32.06 7.36
C HIS A 793 -27.34 -31.56 8.76
N ALA A 794 -28.40 -32.12 9.31
CA ALA A 794 -28.95 -31.69 10.61
C ALA A 794 -28.06 -32.09 11.80
N SER A 795 -27.31 -33.20 11.67
CA SER A 795 -26.47 -33.74 12.74
C SER A 795 -25.04 -34.03 12.29
N PHE A 796 -24.17 -34.16 13.26
CA PHE A 796 -22.76 -34.56 13.02
C PHE A 796 -22.69 -35.96 12.37
N SER A 797 -23.46 -36.92 12.86
CA SER A 797 -23.45 -38.29 12.32
C SER A 797 -23.92 -38.32 10.85
N ALA A 798 -24.99 -37.57 10.51
CA ALA A 798 -25.46 -37.44 9.13
C ALA A 798 -24.41 -36.84 8.21
N TYR A 799 -23.72 -35.80 8.68
CA TYR A 799 -22.63 -35.19 7.94
C TYR A 799 -21.45 -36.14 7.68
N VAL A 800 -20.98 -36.84 8.74
CA VAL A 800 -19.87 -37.79 8.63
C VAL A 800 -20.24 -38.96 7.69
N SER A 801 -21.42 -39.50 7.82
CA SER A 801 -21.90 -40.62 6.99
C SER A 801 -22.01 -40.24 5.51
N ALA A 802 -22.51 -39.01 5.22
CA ALA A 802 -22.71 -38.56 3.86
C ALA A 802 -21.43 -38.16 3.16
N THR A 803 -20.45 -37.61 3.90
CA THR A 803 -19.26 -37.00 3.31
C THR A 803 -17.97 -37.82 3.49
N GLY A 804 -17.94 -38.70 4.46
CA GLY A 804 -16.75 -39.44 4.87
C GLY A 804 -15.68 -38.56 5.55
N ARG A 805 -15.98 -37.27 5.82
CA ARG A 805 -15.09 -36.35 6.52
C ARG A 805 -15.26 -36.45 8.03
N ASP A 806 -14.35 -35.90 8.78
CA ASP A 806 -14.41 -35.77 10.24
C ASP A 806 -14.65 -37.08 11.03
N LYS A 807 -14.26 -38.22 10.49
CA LYS A 807 -14.42 -39.55 11.16
C LYS A 807 -13.68 -39.61 12.49
N THR A 808 -12.61 -38.85 12.67
CA THR A 808 -11.82 -38.75 13.89
C THR A 808 -12.16 -37.53 14.73
N SER A 809 -13.15 -36.72 14.30
CA SER A 809 -13.60 -35.53 15.01
C SER A 809 -14.69 -35.88 16.02
N ARG A 810 -15.01 -34.94 16.91
CA ARG A 810 -16.06 -35.11 17.94
C ARG A 810 -16.97 -33.89 17.96
N ALA A 811 -18.26 -34.13 18.05
CA ALA A 811 -19.27 -33.10 18.30
C ALA A 811 -19.84 -33.23 19.72
N VAL A 812 -20.06 -32.11 20.38
CA VAL A 812 -20.62 -32.00 21.73
C VAL A 812 -21.64 -30.88 21.72
N ASP A 813 -22.85 -31.18 22.21
CA ASP A 813 -23.87 -30.18 22.49
C ASP A 813 -24.05 -30.05 24.01
N GLY A 814 -24.18 -28.84 24.51
CA GLY A 814 -24.45 -28.49 25.89
C GLY A 814 -23.23 -28.24 26.76
N ALA A 815 -22.47 -29.25 27.11
CA ALA A 815 -21.35 -29.11 28.04
C ALA A 815 -20.17 -28.30 27.42
N ALA A 816 -19.71 -27.27 28.10
CA ALA A 816 -18.57 -26.48 27.66
C ALA A 816 -17.34 -27.35 27.40
N VAL A 817 -16.65 -27.05 26.31
CA VAL A 817 -15.38 -27.73 25.92
C VAL A 817 -14.16 -26.85 26.21
N LEU A 818 -14.36 -25.55 26.39
CA LEU A 818 -13.33 -24.56 26.69
C LEU A 818 -13.49 -23.98 28.09
N SER A 819 -12.38 -23.60 28.70
CA SER A 819 -12.38 -22.76 29.90
C SER A 819 -12.72 -21.30 29.54
N SER A 820 -12.90 -20.45 30.56
CA SER A 820 -13.06 -18.99 30.39
C SER A 820 -11.85 -18.32 29.68
N GLU A 821 -10.68 -18.97 29.76
CA GLU A 821 -9.46 -18.52 29.05
C GLU A 821 -9.38 -19.09 27.62
N LEU A 822 -10.43 -19.72 27.13
CA LEU A 822 -10.50 -20.38 25.81
C LEU A 822 -9.48 -21.51 25.62
N LYS A 823 -9.09 -22.17 26.72
CA LYS A 823 -8.23 -23.38 26.68
C LYS A 823 -9.11 -24.63 26.67
N LEU A 824 -8.76 -25.61 25.83
CA LEU A 824 -9.48 -26.90 25.79
C LEU A 824 -9.41 -27.58 27.16
N LEU A 825 -10.57 -27.95 27.72
CA LEU A 825 -10.68 -28.60 29.02
C LEU A 825 -9.93 -29.95 29.01
N SER A 826 -9.34 -30.32 30.14
CA SER A 826 -8.51 -31.54 30.28
C SER A 826 -9.30 -32.82 29.93
N THR A 827 -10.54 -32.90 30.35
CA THR A 827 -11.44 -34.01 30.06
C THR A 827 -11.65 -34.19 28.56
N MET A 828 -11.85 -33.09 27.83
CA MET A 828 -12.01 -33.11 26.38
C MET A 828 -10.69 -33.42 25.68
N ARG A 829 -9.60 -32.85 26.18
CA ARG A 829 -8.26 -33.09 25.64
C ARG A 829 -7.90 -34.59 25.73
N SER A 830 -8.09 -35.20 26.89
CA SER A 830 -7.85 -36.63 27.08
C SER A 830 -8.72 -37.52 26.18
N ALA A 831 -9.99 -37.15 26.01
CA ALA A 831 -10.94 -37.90 25.19
C ALA A 831 -10.64 -37.81 23.68
N GLN A 832 -9.95 -36.78 23.24
CA GLN A 832 -9.77 -36.50 21.81
C GLN A 832 -8.31 -36.61 21.34
N SER A 833 -7.33 -36.62 22.23
CA SER A 833 -5.91 -36.63 21.87
C SER A 833 -5.50 -37.84 21.01
N SER A 834 -6.09 -39.01 21.24
CA SER A 834 -5.81 -40.23 20.44
C SER A 834 -6.30 -40.07 18.99
N ASN A 835 -7.30 -39.25 18.75
CA ASN A 835 -7.92 -39.02 17.45
C ASN A 835 -7.30 -37.81 16.69
N ALA A 836 -6.45 -37.04 17.34
CA ALA A 836 -5.76 -35.92 16.71
C ALA A 836 -4.80 -36.43 15.62
N SER A 837 -4.82 -35.75 14.48
CA SER A 837 -3.85 -35.97 13.41
C SER A 837 -2.48 -35.45 13.83
N PRO A 838 -1.38 -36.14 13.49
CA PRO A 838 -0.03 -35.62 13.72
C PRO A 838 0.15 -34.27 12.99
N VAL A 839 0.66 -33.24 13.67
CA VAL A 839 0.93 -31.94 13.07
C VAL A 839 1.95 -32.10 11.93
N PRO A 840 1.62 -31.69 10.69
CA PRO A 840 2.55 -31.81 9.57
C PRO A 840 3.80 -30.95 9.78
N ALA A 841 4.97 -31.44 9.33
CA ALA A 841 6.23 -30.71 9.41
C ALA A 841 6.14 -29.31 8.75
N ALA A 842 5.41 -29.20 7.62
CA ALA A 842 5.20 -27.93 6.92
C ALA A 842 4.38 -26.90 7.73
N VAL A 843 3.47 -27.34 8.60
CA VAL A 843 2.71 -26.50 9.52
C VAL A 843 3.57 -26.11 10.72
N ALA A 844 4.26 -27.09 11.31
CA ALA A 844 5.14 -26.87 12.45
C ALA A 844 6.29 -25.89 12.13
N ALA A 845 6.86 -25.97 10.92
CA ALA A 845 7.90 -25.04 10.47
C ALA A 845 7.45 -23.56 10.40
N LYS A 846 6.14 -23.32 10.44
CA LYS A 846 5.52 -21.98 10.32
C LYS A 846 4.76 -21.53 11.58
N SER A 847 4.80 -22.30 12.64
CA SER A 847 4.03 -22.03 13.89
C SER A 847 4.80 -22.53 15.11
N ALA A 848 4.30 -22.22 16.30
CA ALA A 848 4.84 -22.73 17.56
C ALA A 848 4.47 -24.20 17.83
N LEU A 849 3.82 -24.89 16.90
CA LEU A 849 3.45 -26.30 17.04
C LEU A 849 4.66 -27.22 16.80
N THR A 850 4.68 -28.38 17.46
CA THR A 850 5.72 -29.39 17.26
C THR A 850 5.29 -30.38 16.18
N ALA A 851 6.18 -30.66 15.20
CA ALA A 851 5.92 -31.65 14.16
C ALA A 851 5.65 -33.04 14.75
N GLY A 852 4.63 -33.73 14.22
CA GLY A 852 4.22 -35.04 14.70
C GLY A 852 3.41 -35.04 16.00
N ALA A 853 3.30 -33.92 16.69
CA ALA A 853 2.50 -33.82 17.91
C ALA A 853 1.00 -34.06 17.62
N LYS A 854 0.36 -34.82 18.50
CA LYS A 854 -1.09 -35.06 18.47
C LYS A 854 -1.76 -34.15 19.48
N VAL A 855 -1.96 -32.90 19.08
CA VAL A 855 -2.55 -31.83 19.90
C VAL A 855 -3.77 -31.24 19.20
N ILE A 856 -4.72 -30.66 19.95
CA ILE A 856 -5.95 -30.11 19.45
C ILE A 856 -6.14 -28.69 19.97
N GLY A 857 -6.62 -27.81 19.11
CA GLY A 857 -6.79 -26.40 19.39
C GLY A 857 -5.45 -25.65 19.48
N ALA A 858 -5.53 -24.36 19.68
CA ALA A 858 -4.38 -23.50 19.88
C ALA A 858 -3.65 -23.89 21.16
N GLN A 859 -2.37 -24.06 21.05
CA GLN A 859 -1.51 -24.32 22.22
C GLN A 859 -1.18 -22.95 22.86
N SER A 860 -1.18 -22.91 24.19
CA SER A 860 -0.91 -21.68 24.92
C SER A 860 0.48 -21.11 24.59
N ARG A 861 0.54 -19.80 24.44
CA ARG A 861 1.77 -19.01 24.44
C ARG A 861 2.34 -18.89 25.82
#